data_b847c4324d8b8f068383f136d372e710
#
_entry.id   b847c4324d8b8f068383f136d372e710
#
_cell.length_a   1.000
_cell.length_b   1.000
_cell.length_c   1.000
_cell.angle_alpha   90.00
_cell.angle_beta   90.00
_cell.angle_gamma   90.00
#
_symmetry.space_group_name_H-M   'P 1'
#
loop_
_entity.id
_entity.type
_entity.pdbx_description
1 polymer ?
#
loop_
_entity_poly.entity_id
_entity_poly.type
_entity_poly.pdbx_seq_one_letter_code
_entity_poly.pdbx_strand_id
1 'polypeptide(L)'
;MMSHCSLTKFGWYILCFASLNSSWLYAQEIIRPNVTNSAFLKENSVTLLDISGINRANAFALAKAKGWETARADRDGNVLRLQRTDELGLPIYYTTTNNIIAAGTTRTTKVYSGGGLGLALNGSGIAAGKVALWDSDAVLASHAEFAGGRIEVRDKTTSTAVHSTHVAGTMMASGINAIARGMAFALPKLYVFNFDNDTPEMSANAATLLISNHSYGTAAGWSQNTSVTPERWEFLGAPGENEDYKFGYYDTESSEWDKICYNAPYYLPVKSAGNSRIVNGPAVGEVFYRFNASRVMANAGPRPAGISSNDGYDNISTYGNAKNILTVGAINPLGSGPYTAANIRLTAFSSWGPTDDGRIKPDLVADGVRVLSTSNAGNNSYTTLSGTSMSTPNVSGSLILLQELYSQKNANSFMRAATLKALAIGTATDAGTADGPDYSYGWGLLNMEAAAQAILDNGTKAKIAENILSQGDQQFFEVTAAGTAPLKGTICWTDPEAVAISSVNGLNNKTPRLINDLDLRAVQNQESYNPWVLDPANPSAAAGKGDNTRDNVEQVLISNPVAGAVYRFKVSHKAVLKRGPQAYSIVITGINGNANFSTAGIRNDELNLIVYPVPAKNEINISFNITEPSAVQVKLINLLGQVLYQDDKAGFTGIYQNQVNISSYAAGIYFIVLRAGTKSYTKKFICTK
;
A
#
# COMPACT_ATOMS: atom_id res chain seq x y z
N MET A 1 55.19 -33.16 -58.29
CA MET A 1 53.95 -33.85 -58.63
C MET A 1 52.93 -33.43 -57.69
N MET A 2 52.07 -32.53 -58.09
CA MET A 2 50.65 -32.74 -58.36
C MET A 2 49.92 -33.35 -57.16
N SER A 3 48.81 -32.87 -56.59
CA SER A 3 47.82 -31.97 -57.14
C SER A 3 46.78 -31.64 -56.05
N HIS A 4 46.30 -30.49 -56.12
CA HIS A 4 44.91 -30.06 -56.06
C HIS A 4 43.95 -30.46 -54.91
N CYS A 5 43.45 -29.41 -54.28
CA CYS A 5 42.02 -29.08 -54.13
C CYS A 5 41.26 -29.82 -53.03
N SER A 6 40.58 -29.20 -52.09
CA SER A 6 39.50 -28.22 -52.32
C SER A 6 39.12 -27.54 -51.01
N LEU A 7 39.18 -26.24 -51.02
CA LEU A 7 38.40 -25.38 -50.16
C LEU A 7 36.95 -25.43 -50.61
N THR A 8 36.03 -25.79 -49.74
CA THR A 8 34.65 -25.28 -49.64
C THR A 8 33.84 -26.18 -48.70
N LYS A 9 33.52 -25.71 -47.50
CA LYS A 9 32.34 -26.00 -46.70
C LYS A 9 32.58 -25.59 -45.22
N PHE A 10 32.87 -24.33 -45.01
CA PHE A 10 32.74 -23.73 -43.66
C PHE A 10 32.23 -22.29 -43.83
N GLY A 11 30.94 -22.16 -44.01
CA GLY A 11 30.38 -20.84 -44.25
C GLY A 11 28.86 -20.76 -44.21
N TRP A 12 28.20 -21.52 -43.28
CA TRP A 12 26.73 -21.41 -43.13
C TRP A 12 26.18 -21.76 -41.75
N TYR A 13 26.99 -21.64 -40.69
CA TYR A 13 26.51 -21.92 -39.33
C TYR A 13 26.67 -20.76 -38.34
N ILE A 14 26.99 -19.55 -38.78
CA ILE A 14 27.16 -18.39 -37.86
C ILE A 14 26.01 -17.35 -37.98
N LEU A 15 25.01 -17.53 -38.85
CA LEU A 15 23.93 -16.56 -39.04
C LEU A 15 22.58 -16.94 -38.41
N CYS A 16 22.49 -18.06 -37.69
CA CYS A 16 21.23 -18.44 -36.97
C CYS A 16 21.22 -18.24 -35.47
N PHE A 17 22.29 -17.73 -34.86
CA PHE A 17 22.33 -17.50 -33.40
C PHE A 17 22.19 -16.03 -32.96
N ALA A 18 22.12 -15.09 -33.92
CA ALA A 18 21.97 -13.67 -33.62
C ALA A 18 20.51 -13.16 -33.60
N SER A 19 19.52 -14.00 -33.94
CA SER A 19 18.11 -13.58 -34.05
C SER A 19 17.21 -14.10 -32.92
N LEU A 20 17.76 -14.80 -31.92
CA LEU A 20 16.98 -15.34 -30.78
C LEU A 20 17.13 -14.57 -29.47
N ASN A 21 17.99 -13.55 -29.44
CA ASN A 21 18.22 -12.76 -28.22
C ASN A 21 17.48 -11.40 -28.17
N SER A 22 16.69 -11.06 -29.20
CA SER A 22 15.93 -9.79 -29.20
C SER A 22 14.45 -9.91 -28.81
N SER A 23 13.95 -11.14 -28.63
CA SER A 23 12.54 -11.36 -28.26
C SER A 23 12.27 -11.48 -26.77
N TRP A 24 13.31 -11.49 -25.91
CA TRP A 24 13.15 -11.63 -24.46
C TRP A 24 13.02 -10.29 -23.71
N LEU A 25 13.31 -9.17 -24.37
CA LEU A 25 13.17 -7.84 -23.74
C LEU A 25 11.77 -7.24 -23.88
N TYR A 26 10.90 -7.79 -24.73
CA TYR A 26 9.53 -7.26 -24.92
C TYR A 26 8.44 -7.96 -24.10
N ALA A 27 8.76 -9.08 -23.44
CA ALA A 27 7.75 -9.83 -22.67
C ALA A 27 7.45 -9.23 -21.28
N GLN A 28 8.28 -8.32 -20.77
CA GLN A 28 8.08 -7.72 -19.44
C GLN A 28 7.14 -6.50 -19.45
N GLU A 29 6.90 -5.85 -20.57
CA GLU A 29 6.00 -4.68 -20.64
C GLU A 29 4.53 -5.03 -20.91
N ILE A 30 4.22 -6.23 -21.38
CA ILE A 30 2.89 -6.58 -21.91
C ILE A 30 1.88 -6.95 -20.79
N ILE A 31 2.33 -7.34 -19.59
CA ILE A 31 1.40 -7.80 -18.53
C ILE A 31 0.91 -6.65 -17.63
N ARG A 32 1.64 -5.54 -17.52
CA ARG A 32 1.26 -4.37 -16.70
C ARG A 32 0.34 -3.32 -17.35
N PRO A 33 0.40 -3.05 -18.67
CA PRO A 33 -0.39 -1.98 -19.30
C PRO A 33 -1.90 -2.13 -19.12
N ASN A 34 -2.42 -3.36 -19.00
CA ASN A 34 -3.86 -3.63 -18.97
C ASN A 34 -4.52 -3.42 -17.59
N VAL A 35 -3.76 -3.28 -16.49
CA VAL A 35 -4.31 -3.07 -15.13
C VAL A 35 -3.85 -1.75 -14.51
N THR A 36 -2.71 -1.19 -14.95
CA THR A 36 -2.22 0.11 -14.51
C THR A 36 -2.70 1.20 -15.46
N ASN A 37 -3.45 2.16 -14.95
CA ASN A 37 -3.95 3.29 -15.75
C ASN A 37 -2.88 4.37 -15.92
N SER A 38 -1.84 4.06 -16.72
CA SER A 38 -0.69 4.94 -16.91
C SER A 38 -1.04 6.29 -17.54
N ALA A 39 -2.07 6.34 -18.40
CA ALA A 39 -2.54 7.59 -19.00
C ALA A 39 -3.12 8.51 -17.92
N PHE A 40 -4.03 7.99 -17.09
CA PHE A 40 -4.59 8.72 -15.97
C PHE A 40 -3.50 9.22 -15.01
N LEU A 41 -2.57 8.36 -14.61
CA LEU A 41 -1.52 8.72 -13.66
C LEU A 41 -0.63 9.86 -14.16
N LYS A 42 -0.31 9.86 -15.46
CA LYS A 42 0.47 10.93 -16.09
C LYS A 42 -0.28 12.26 -16.14
N GLU A 43 -1.56 12.24 -16.52
CA GLU A 43 -2.42 13.42 -16.54
C GLU A 43 -2.67 13.95 -15.13
N ASN A 44 -2.99 13.05 -14.20
CA ASN A 44 -3.21 13.37 -12.80
C ASN A 44 -1.96 14.00 -12.15
N SER A 45 -0.76 13.52 -12.49
CA SER A 45 0.50 14.10 -12.01
C SER A 45 0.65 15.58 -12.39
N VAL A 46 0.34 15.94 -13.64
CA VAL A 46 0.41 17.34 -14.11
C VAL A 46 -0.58 18.20 -13.33
N THR A 47 -1.83 17.74 -13.20
CA THR A 47 -2.88 18.44 -12.46
C THR A 47 -2.49 18.63 -10.99
N LEU A 48 -1.96 17.59 -10.34
CA LEU A 48 -1.55 17.65 -8.95
C LEU A 48 -0.33 18.56 -8.74
N LEU A 49 0.60 18.60 -9.70
CA LEU A 49 1.76 19.49 -9.63
C LEU A 49 1.34 20.96 -9.69
N ASP A 50 0.39 21.31 -10.57
CA ASP A 50 -0.15 22.66 -10.67
C ASP A 50 -0.88 23.06 -9.36
N ILE A 51 -1.72 22.16 -8.83
CA ILE A 51 -2.44 22.37 -7.56
C ILE A 51 -1.44 22.53 -6.41
N SER A 52 -0.44 21.66 -6.32
CA SER A 52 0.60 21.71 -5.28
C SER A 52 1.37 23.04 -5.33
N GLY A 53 1.75 23.48 -6.52
CA GLY A 53 2.43 24.75 -6.72
C GLY A 53 1.61 25.96 -6.28
N ILE A 54 0.31 25.99 -6.63
CA ILE A 54 -0.62 27.06 -6.22
C ILE A 54 -0.82 27.04 -4.70
N ASN A 55 -1.07 25.87 -4.11
CA ASN A 55 -1.30 25.72 -2.68
C ASN A 55 -0.08 26.14 -1.86
N ARG A 56 1.12 25.76 -2.31
CA ARG A 56 2.38 26.14 -1.65
C ARG A 56 2.64 27.65 -1.74
N ALA A 57 2.44 28.26 -2.91
CA ALA A 57 2.59 29.70 -3.09
C ALA A 57 1.62 30.48 -2.18
N ASN A 58 0.37 30.04 -2.10
CA ASN A 58 -0.65 30.62 -1.22
C ASN A 58 -0.25 30.48 0.25
N ALA A 59 0.22 29.31 0.67
CA ALA A 59 0.67 29.05 2.04
C ALA A 59 1.85 29.94 2.43
N PHE A 60 2.83 30.14 1.54
CA PHE A 60 3.97 31.03 1.79
C PHE A 60 3.57 32.51 1.85
N ALA A 61 2.60 32.94 1.02
CA ALA A 61 2.04 34.27 1.10
C ALA A 61 1.32 34.52 2.43
N LEU A 62 0.53 33.53 2.88
CA LEU A 62 -0.14 33.56 4.18
C LEU A 62 0.87 33.49 5.33
N ALA A 63 1.90 32.67 5.22
CA ALA A 63 2.96 32.58 6.21
C ALA A 63 3.61 33.95 6.45
N LYS A 64 3.94 34.68 5.38
CA LYS A 64 4.45 36.06 5.47
C LYS A 64 3.46 37.01 6.15
N ALA A 65 2.16 36.90 5.82
CA ALA A 65 1.12 37.76 6.38
C ALA A 65 0.77 37.45 7.84
N LYS A 66 0.91 36.18 8.25
CA LYS A 66 0.50 35.66 9.56
C LYS A 66 1.68 35.45 10.52
N GLY A 67 2.92 35.63 10.05
CA GLY A 67 4.13 35.39 10.84
C GLY A 67 4.40 33.88 11.08
N TRP A 68 3.96 33.00 10.16
CA TRP A 68 4.28 31.58 10.26
C TRP A 68 5.70 31.31 9.76
N GLU A 69 6.41 30.42 10.43
CA GLU A 69 7.71 29.93 9.95
C GLU A 69 7.50 28.97 8.77
N THR A 70 8.22 29.16 7.69
CA THR A 70 8.15 28.27 6.52
C THR A 70 8.96 27.00 6.68
N ALA A 71 9.96 27.03 7.57
CA ALA A 71 10.74 25.87 8.01
C ALA A 71 11.26 26.11 9.43
N ARG A 72 11.27 25.05 10.25
CA ARG A 72 11.83 25.09 11.62
C ARG A 72 12.29 23.71 12.06
N ALA A 73 13.14 23.64 13.09
CA ALA A 73 13.43 22.40 13.82
C ALA A 73 12.65 22.34 15.15
N ASP A 74 12.37 21.15 15.63
CA ASP A 74 11.89 20.93 16.98
C ASP A 74 13.04 20.48 17.93
N ARG A 75 12.71 20.25 19.22
CA ARG A 75 13.67 19.86 20.23
C ARG A 75 14.42 18.54 19.91
N ASP A 76 13.77 17.63 19.20
CA ASP A 76 14.32 16.32 18.86
C ASP A 76 15.09 16.35 17.54
N GLY A 77 15.22 17.54 16.92
CA GLY A 77 15.93 17.75 15.67
C GLY A 77 15.10 17.39 14.42
N ASN A 78 13.80 17.18 14.57
CA ASN A 78 12.92 16.98 13.42
C ASN A 78 12.75 18.30 12.66
N VAL A 79 12.76 18.22 11.34
CA VAL A 79 12.52 19.38 10.48
C VAL A 79 11.05 19.46 10.12
N LEU A 80 10.42 20.60 10.39
CA LEU A 80 9.06 20.93 9.95
C LEU A 80 9.16 21.86 8.74
N ARG A 81 8.46 21.54 7.64
CA ARG A 81 8.38 22.40 6.43
C ARG A 81 6.92 22.65 6.06
N LEU A 82 6.56 23.92 5.88
CA LEU A 82 5.23 24.34 5.43
C LEU A 82 4.98 23.83 4.01
N GLN A 83 3.86 23.14 3.80
CA GLN A 83 3.47 22.59 2.52
C GLN A 83 2.30 23.35 1.88
N ARG A 84 1.23 23.49 2.59
CA ARG A 84 -0.03 24.09 2.13
C ARG A 84 -0.83 24.65 3.30
N THR A 85 -2.01 25.18 3.02
CA THR A 85 -3.04 25.42 4.03
C THR A 85 -4.22 24.48 3.78
N ASP A 86 -4.97 24.18 4.84
CA ASP A 86 -6.24 23.46 4.74
C ASP A 86 -7.42 24.43 4.49
N GLU A 87 -8.64 23.90 4.46
CA GLU A 87 -9.87 24.67 4.23
C GLU A 87 -10.20 25.59 5.43
N LEU A 88 -9.65 25.32 6.61
CA LEU A 88 -9.71 26.22 7.76
C LEU A 88 -8.72 27.40 7.61
N GLY A 89 -7.81 27.33 6.63
CA GLY A 89 -6.72 28.28 6.38
C GLY A 89 -5.62 28.19 7.43
N LEU A 90 -5.42 27.02 8.02
CA LEU A 90 -4.33 26.71 8.95
C LEU A 90 -3.12 26.11 8.17
N PRO A 91 -1.89 26.33 8.66
CA PRO A 91 -0.70 25.81 8.00
C PRO A 91 -0.57 24.31 8.21
N ILE A 92 -0.28 23.59 7.14
CA ILE A 92 0.06 22.16 7.15
C ILE A 92 1.57 22.02 6.98
N TYR A 93 2.22 21.43 8.00
CA TYR A 93 3.65 21.13 8.01
C TYR A 93 3.91 19.64 7.89
N TYR A 94 4.94 19.27 7.14
CA TYR A 94 5.51 17.92 7.15
C TYR A 94 6.70 17.86 8.10
N THR A 95 6.91 16.70 8.75
CA THR A 95 7.97 16.47 9.74
C THR A 95 8.61 15.09 9.64
N THR A 96 9.86 14.94 10.12
CA THR A 96 10.69 13.70 10.07
C THR A 96 11.22 13.27 11.46
N THR A 97 11.66 12.02 11.61
CA THR A 97 12.20 11.43 12.87
C THR A 97 13.17 10.22 12.73
N ASN A 98 13.81 9.66 13.78
CA ASN A 98 15.10 8.90 13.80
C ASN A 98 15.20 7.45 14.41
N ASN A 99 16.21 6.46 14.11
CA ASN A 99 16.38 5.08 14.62
C ASN A 99 17.51 3.96 14.44
N ILE A 100 17.69 2.64 15.12
CA ILE A 100 18.62 1.41 14.94
C ILE A 100 18.17 -0.03 15.35
N ILE A 101 18.63 -1.19 14.74
CA ILE A 101 18.51 -2.69 14.82
C ILE A 101 17.21 -3.29 14.27
N ALA A 102 17.19 -3.60 13.00
CA ALA A 102 15.95 -3.84 12.29
C ALA A 102 15.79 -5.24 11.63
N ALA A 103 16.80 -5.71 10.91
CA ALA A 103 16.66 -6.92 10.08
C ALA A 103 16.44 -8.22 10.88
N GLY A 104 16.99 -8.31 12.09
CA GLY A 104 16.80 -9.46 12.98
C GLY A 104 15.37 -9.51 13.53
N THR A 105 14.86 -8.37 13.96
CA THR A 105 13.53 -8.19 14.55
C THR A 105 12.42 -8.61 13.60
N THR A 106 12.48 -8.17 12.33
CA THR A 106 11.51 -8.56 11.29
C THR A 106 11.81 -9.90 10.64
N ARG A 107 12.84 -10.61 11.12
CA ARG A 107 13.32 -11.89 10.57
C ARG A 107 13.75 -11.80 9.10
N THR A 108 14.07 -10.61 8.61
CA THR A 108 14.59 -10.39 7.26
C THR A 108 15.91 -11.14 7.03
N THR A 109 16.71 -11.33 8.08
CA THR A 109 17.92 -12.17 8.03
C THR A 109 17.66 -13.62 7.60
N LYS A 110 16.43 -14.13 7.77
CA LYS A 110 16.06 -15.50 7.42
C LYS A 110 15.96 -15.75 5.92
N VAL A 111 15.77 -14.70 5.12
CA VAL A 111 15.67 -14.81 3.65
C VAL A 111 16.99 -14.55 2.94
N TYR A 112 18.05 -14.15 3.67
CA TYR A 112 19.40 -14.01 3.14
C TYR A 112 20.09 -15.36 2.95
N SER A 113 21.23 -15.37 2.24
CA SER A 113 22.10 -16.53 2.18
C SER A 113 22.50 -16.97 3.59
N GLY A 114 22.30 -18.26 3.89
CA GLY A 114 22.56 -18.84 5.22
C GLY A 114 21.45 -18.56 6.25
N GLY A 115 20.34 -17.92 5.89
CA GLY A 115 19.26 -17.56 6.80
C GLY A 115 18.35 -18.72 7.26
N GLY A 116 18.46 -19.89 6.64
CA GLY A 116 17.73 -21.11 7.04
C GLY A 116 16.63 -21.55 6.09
N LEU A 117 16.13 -20.67 5.21
CA LEU A 117 15.09 -21.01 4.22
C LEU A 117 15.64 -21.51 2.87
N GLY A 118 16.97 -21.66 2.74
CA GLY A 118 17.61 -22.01 1.47
C GLY A 118 17.52 -20.90 0.41
N LEU A 119 17.26 -19.66 0.84
CA LEU A 119 17.17 -18.48 0.00
C LEU A 119 18.48 -17.68 0.02
N ALA A 120 18.64 -16.77 -0.95
CA ALA A 120 19.77 -15.86 -1.04
C ALA A 120 19.31 -14.48 -1.55
N LEU A 121 18.20 -13.97 -1.02
CA LEU A 121 17.61 -12.71 -1.45
C LEU A 121 18.46 -11.53 -0.97
N ASN A 122 18.56 -10.52 -1.80
CA ASN A 122 19.35 -9.33 -1.50
C ASN A 122 18.86 -8.06 -2.23
N GLY A 123 17.83 -8.17 -3.06
CA GLY A 123 17.26 -7.09 -3.85
C GLY A 123 17.83 -6.95 -5.26
N SER A 124 18.84 -7.74 -5.64
CA SER A 124 19.47 -7.64 -6.98
C SER A 124 18.54 -8.06 -8.12
N GLY A 125 17.52 -8.86 -7.84
CA GLY A 125 16.50 -9.28 -8.82
C GLY A 125 15.45 -8.19 -9.15
N ILE A 126 15.52 -7.02 -8.52
CA ILE A 126 14.60 -5.91 -8.76
C ILE A 126 15.21 -4.91 -9.74
N ALA A 127 14.59 -4.74 -10.89
CA ALA A 127 15.07 -3.81 -11.91
C ALA A 127 15.06 -2.35 -11.42
N ALA A 128 15.91 -1.51 -12.00
CA ALA A 128 15.91 -0.07 -11.77
C ALA A 128 14.52 0.54 -12.08
N GLY A 129 14.14 1.60 -11.35
CA GLY A 129 12.85 2.26 -11.52
C GLY A 129 11.66 1.58 -10.83
N LYS A 130 11.91 0.61 -9.96
CA LYS A 130 10.86 -0.12 -9.23
C LYS A 130 10.72 0.32 -7.77
N VAL A 131 11.70 1.03 -7.23
CA VAL A 131 11.71 1.45 -5.82
C VAL A 131 12.06 2.92 -5.72
N ALA A 132 11.33 3.64 -4.87
CA ALA A 132 11.53 5.06 -4.61
C ALA A 132 11.54 5.38 -3.10
N LEU A 133 12.09 6.54 -2.79
CA LEU A 133 12.12 7.16 -1.47
C LEU A 133 11.69 8.62 -1.61
N TRP A 134 10.72 9.06 -0.84
CA TRP A 134 10.42 10.47 -0.57
C TRP A 134 10.83 10.81 0.85
N ASP A 135 11.56 11.90 1.03
CA ASP A 135 12.02 12.36 2.36
C ASP A 135 12.29 13.88 2.36
N SER A 136 12.88 14.41 3.44
CA SER A 136 13.07 15.86 3.63
C SER A 136 14.00 16.53 2.63
N ASP A 137 15.07 15.83 2.20
CA ASP A 137 16.11 16.30 1.27
C ASP A 137 16.73 15.11 0.55
N ALA A 138 17.73 15.36 -0.32
CA ALA A 138 18.42 14.31 -1.03
C ALA A 138 19.22 13.38 -0.09
N VAL A 139 19.46 12.17 -0.58
CA VAL A 139 20.42 11.21 -0.02
C VAL A 139 21.85 11.61 -0.43
N LEU A 140 22.84 11.43 0.44
CA LEU A 140 24.24 11.56 0.08
C LEU A 140 24.66 10.41 -0.86
N ALA A 141 24.45 10.61 -2.17
CA ALA A 141 24.64 9.57 -3.19
C ALA A 141 26.11 9.12 -3.32
N SER A 142 27.07 9.95 -2.88
CA SER A 142 28.50 9.61 -2.85
C SER A 142 28.90 8.73 -1.67
N HIS A 143 28.01 8.43 -0.72
CA HIS A 143 28.31 7.55 0.40
C HIS A 143 28.74 6.17 -0.10
N ALA A 144 29.79 5.58 0.50
CA ALA A 144 30.40 4.34 0.04
C ALA A 144 29.41 3.17 -0.05
N GLU A 145 28.44 3.10 0.87
CA GLU A 145 27.35 2.10 0.87
C GLU A 145 26.44 2.17 -0.36
N PHE A 146 26.49 3.26 -1.13
CA PHE A 146 25.69 3.47 -2.35
C PHE A 146 26.55 3.49 -3.62
N ALA A 147 27.79 2.99 -3.54
CA ALA A 147 28.70 2.97 -4.68
C ALA A 147 28.07 2.34 -5.95
N GLY A 148 28.56 2.73 -7.12
CA GLY A 148 28.02 2.26 -8.40
C GLY A 148 26.79 3.03 -8.90
N GLY A 149 26.52 4.23 -8.36
CA GLY A 149 25.40 5.07 -8.81
C GLY A 149 24.03 4.48 -8.43
N ARG A 150 23.95 3.82 -7.29
CA ARG A 150 22.71 3.17 -6.80
C ARG A 150 21.64 4.15 -6.32
N ILE A 151 22.01 5.39 -6.02
CA ILE A 151 21.07 6.48 -5.71
C ILE A 151 20.89 7.35 -6.95
N GLU A 152 19.66 7.68 -7.27
CA GLU A 152 19.30 8.62 -8.33
C GLU A 152 18.33 9.66 -7.80
N VAL A 153 18.83 10.87 -7.55
CA VAL A 153 18.00 12.02 -7.15
C VAL A 153 17.22 12.50 -8.37
N ARG A 154 15.91 12.55 -8.28
CA ARG A 154 14.99 12.78 -9.40
C ARG A 154 14.46 14.21 -9.45
N ASP A 155 14.49 14.91 -8.36
CA ASP A 155 14.18 16.35 -8.27
C ASP A 155 15.44 17.20 -8.28
N LYS A 156 15.24 18.52 -8.17
CA LYS A 156 16.35 19.49 -8.25
C LYS A 156 16.99 19.82 -6.91
N THR A 157 16.68 19.05 -5.84
CA THR A 157 17.30 19.34 -4.54
C THR A 157 18.80 19.01 -4.57
N THR A 158 19.59 19.90 -4.03
CA THR A 158 21.06 19.76 -3.93
C THR A 158 21.52 19.58 -2.48
N SER A 159 20.67 19.93 -1.51
CA SER A 159 20.95 19.69 -0.09
C SER A 159 20.75 18.22 0.24
N THR A 160 21.56 17.67 1.15
CA THR A 160 21.41 16.31 1.66
C THR A 160 21.03 16.35 3.12
N ALA A 161 20.15 15.43 3.54
CA ALA A 161 19.79 15.30 4.95
C ALA A 161 20.35 14.01 5.56
N VAL A 162 20.64 14.07 6.86
CA VAL A 162 21.01 12.87 7.62
C VAL A 162 19.87 11.88 7.62
N HIS A 163 18.62 12.35 7.74
CA HIS A 163 17.43 11.51 7.79
C HIS A 163 17.23 10.73 6.48
N SER A 164 17.17 11.40 5.33
CA SER A 164 17.02 10.76 4.02
C SER A 164 18.13 9.76 3.71
N THR A 165 19.39 10.14 4.07
CA THR A 165 20.58 9.28 3.88
C THR A 165 20.46 8.03 4.76
N HIS A 166 20.01 8.17 6.00
CA HIS A 166 19.82 7.08 6.95
C HIS A 166 18.70 6.12 6.52
N VAL A 167 17.57 6.66 6.08
CA VAL A 167 16.44 5.89 5.56
C VAL A 167 16.85 5.07 4.33
N ALA A 168 17.54 5.70 3.36
CA ALA A 168 18.08 5.00 2.19
C ALA A 168 19.05 3.87 2.59
N GLY A 169 19.91 4.12 3.57
CA GLY A 169 20.84 3.12 4.10
C GLY A 169 20.12 1.94 4.74
N THR A 170 19.07 2.19 5.53
CA THR A 170 18.24 1.14 6.12
C THR A 170 17.56 0.28 5.06
N MET A 171 17.14 0.88 3.94
CA MET A 171 16.60 0.14 2.81
C MET A 171 17.66 -0.68 2.07
N MET A 172 18.83 -0.09 1.74
CA MET A 172 19.69 -0.64 0.69
C MET A 172 21.22 -0.50 0.89
N ALA A 173 21.74 -0.08 2.05
CA ALA A 173 23.19 -0.02 2.29
C ALA A 173 23.83 -1.37 1.98
N SER A 174 24.95 -1.35 1.21
CA SER A 174 25.58 -2.57 0.69
C SER A 174 26.20 -3.48 1.76
N GLY A 175 26.49 -2.93 2.93
CA GLY A 175 27.07 -3.64 4.05
C GLY A 175 28.61 -3.61 4.05
N ILE A 176 29.24 -2.57 3.51
CA ILE A 176 30.65 -2.25 3.76
C ILE A 176 30.87 -2.21 5.27
N ASN A 177 29.98 -1.52 5.98
CA ASN A 177 29.82 -1.73 7.42
C ASN A 177 28.72 -2.78 7.66
N ALA A 178 29.12 -3.99 8.01
CA ALA A 178 28.22 -5.13 8.12
C ALA A 178 27.04 -4.93 9.10
N ILE A 179 27.21 -4.13 10.16
CA ILE A 179 26.15 -3.83 11.15
C ILE A 179 25.19 -2.72 10.69
N ALA A 180 25.54 -1.97 9.65
CA ALA A 180 24.70 -0.95 9.01
C ALA A 180 24.10 -1.42 7.68
N ARG A 181 24.23 -2.71 7.35
CA ARG A 181 23.73 -3.28 6.10
C ARG A 181 22.21 -3.11 5.98
N GLY A 182 21.76 -2.61 4.84
CA GLY A 182 20.34 -2.42 4.52
C GLY A 182 19.61 -3.74 4.25
N MET A 183 18.27 -3.70 4.24
CA MET A 183 17.41 -4.87 4.03
C MET A 183 17.61 -5.47 2.63
N ALA A 184 17.49 -4.67 1.58
CA ALA A 184 17.72 -5.05 0.18
C ALA A 184 19.11 -4.56 -0.28
N PHE A 185 20.16 -5.06 0.35
CA PHE A 185 21.52 -4.52 0.30
C PHE A 185 22.18 -4.56 -1.09
N ALA A 186 21.64 -5.31 -2.04
CA ALA A 186 22.10 -5.34 -3.44
C ALA A 186 21.07 -4.73 -4.41
N LEU A 187 20.09 -3.97 -3.91
CA LEU A 187 19.13 -3.23 -4.78
C LEU A 187 19.92 -2.35 -5.76
N PRO A 188 19.73 -2.49 -7.08
CA PRO A 188 20.58 -1.80 -8.05
C PRO A 188 20.33 -0.31 -8.14
N LYS A 189 19.10 0.17 -7.84
CA LYS A 189 18.74 1.58 -7.98
C LYS A 189 17.59 1.97 -7.05
N LEU A 190 17.75 3.09 -6.35
CA LEU A 190 16.72 3.78 -5.58
C LEU A 190 16.50 5.18 -6.18
N TYR A 191 15.27 5.49 -6.57
CA TYR A 191 14.88 6.84 -6.94
C TYR A 191 14.59 7.65 -5.69
N VAL A 192 15.11 8.85 -5.60
CA VAL A 192 15.02 9.71 -4.42
C VAL A 192 14.41 11.04 -4.82
N PHE A 193 13.43 11.47 -4.02
CA PHE A 193 12.71 12.73 -4.15
C PHE A 193 12.67 13.43 -2.79
N ASN A 194 12.60 14.75 -2.75
CA ASN A 194 12.16 15.45 -1.55
C ASN A 194 10.62 15.39 -1.44
N PHE A 195 10.07 15.59 -0.26
CA PHE A 195 8.64 15.47 -0.04
C PHE A 195 7.81 16.69 -0.47
N ASP A 196 8.44 17.71 -1.06
CA ASP A 196 7.77 18.98 -1.36
C ASP A 196 6.68 18.87 -2.44
N ASN A 197 6.78 17.86 -3.32
CA ASN A 197 5.83 17.55 -4.37
C ASN A 197 5.53 16.05 -4.42
N ASP A 198 5.44 15.38 -3.28
CA ASP A 198 5.31 13.93 -3.17
C ASP A 198 4.13 13.36 -3.99
N THR A 199 2.93 13.86 -3.79
CA THR A 199 1.72 13.35 -4.43
C THR A 199 1.72 13.44 -5.96
N PRO A 200 2.07 14.58 -6.61
CA PRO A 200 2.24 14.63 -8.07
C PRO A 200 3.36 13.73 -8.58
N GLU A 201 4.49 13.63 -7.88
CA GLU A 201 5.62 12.77 -8.26
C GLU A 201 5.30 11.29 -8.09
N MET A 202 4.56 10.91 -7.04
CA MET A 202 4.00 9.58 -6.89
C MET A 202 3.11 9.23 -8.09
N SER A 203 2.20 10.12 -8.46
CA SER A 203 1.31 9.91 -9.62
C SER A 203 2.11 9.72 -10.92
N ALA A 204 3.17 10.53 -11.14
CA ALA A 204 4.03 10.43 -12.31
C ALA A 204 4.78 9.09 -12.40
N ASN A 205 5.16 8.52 -11.27
CA ASN A 205 6.04 7.35 -11.20
C ASN A 205 5.31 6.03 -10.85
N ALA A 206 4.10 6.08 -10.30
CA ALA A 206 3.35 4.94 -9.80
C ALA A 206 3.17 3.80 -10.83
N ALA A 207 3.08 4.12 -12.13
CA ALA A 207 2.95 3.13 -13.19
C ALA A 207 4.13 2.15 -13.28
N THR A 208 5.31 2.55 -12.81
CA THR A 208 6.54 1.73 -12.86
C THR A 208 6.98 1.23 -11.50
N LEU A 209 6.63 1.94 -10.43
CA LEU A 209 7.01 1.60 -9.06
C LEU A 209 6.29 0.35 -8.55
N LEU A 210 6.99 -0.38 -7.67
CA LEU A 210 6.44 -1.46 -6.85
C LEU A 210 6.27 -1.00 -5.41
N ILE A 211 7.27 -0.32 -4.88
CA ILE A 211 7.36 0.08 -3.47
C ILE A 211 7.95 1.48 -3.39
N SER A 212 7.39 2.30 -2.51
CA SER A 212 8.03 3.52 -2.06
C SER A 212 8.05 3.63 -0.56
N ASN A 213 9.04 4.35 -0.04
CA ASN A 213 9.20 4.64 1.39
C ASN A 213 8.89 6.11 1.67
N HIS A 214 8.05 6.37 2.68
CA HIS A 214 7.64 7.70 3.10
C HIS A 214 7.78 7.83 4.63
N SER A 215 8.97 8.27 5.06
CA SER A 215 9.31 8.39 6.49
C SER A 215 9.06 9.80 7.04
N TYR A 216 7.94 10.42 6.71
CA TYR A 216 7.50 11.74 7.14
C TYR A 216 5.99 11.77 7.35
N GLY A 217 5.44 12.86 7.86
CA GLY A 217 4.00 13.02 8.06
C GLY A 217 3.59 14.45 8.33
N THR A 218 2.29 14.69 8.48
CA THR A 218 1.74 15.98 8.87
C THR A 218 1.99 16.20 10.36
N ALA A 219 2.55 17.36 10.71
CA ALA A 219 2.66 17.76 12.11
C ALA A 219 1.28 18.05 12.68
N ALA A 220 0.95 17.45 13.81
CA ALA A 220 -0.34 17.56 14.46
C ALA A 220 -0.18 17.53 15.98
N GLY A 221 -1.19 18.04 16.69
CA GLY A 221 -1.24 18.10 18.14
C GLY A 221 -0.22 19.09 18.73
N TRP A 222 0.55 18.66 19.70
CA TRP A 222 1.57 19.46 20.35
C TRP A 222 2.89 19.46 19.60
N SER A 223 3.56 20.62 19.57
CA SER A 223 4.91 20.81 19.03
C SER A 223 5.69 21.78 19.91
N GLN A 224 6.95 21.49 20.21
CA GLN A 224 7.84 22.43 20.87
C GLN A 224 8.61 23.21 19.81
N ASN A 225 8.43 24.53 19.72
CA ASN A 225 9.15 25.38 18.79
C ASN A 225 10.44 25.89 19.46
N THR A 226 11.58 25.34 19.01
CA THR A 226 12.93 25.70 19.47
C THR A 226 13.61 26.74 18.59
N SER A 227 12.98 27.15 17.49
CA SER A 227 13.51 28.18 16.58
C SER A 227 13.29 29.61 17.08
N VAL A 228 12.52 29.76 18.18
CA VAL A 228 12.20 31.05 18.79
C VAL A 228 12.83 31.17 20.18
N THR A 229 13.09 32.40 20.63
CA THR A 229 13.65 32.67 21.95
C THR A 229 12.69 33.55 22.76
N PRO A 230 12.20 33.10 23.92
CA PRO A 230 12.37 31.76 24.49
C PRO A 230 11.64 30.68 23.69
N GLU A 231 12.13 29.43 23.79
CA GLU A 231 11.41 28.26 23.25
C GLU A 231 9.98 28.22 23.79
N ARG A 232 9.04 27.69 22.97
CA ARG A 232 7.64 27.67 23.37
C ARG A 232 6.90 26.40 22.90
N TRP A 233 5.90 26.04 23.66
CA TRP A 233 4.96 25.01 23.29
C TRP A 233 3.86 25.56 22.40
N GLU A 234 3.57 24.87 21.30
CA GLU A 234 2.54 25.21 20.32
C GLU A 234 1.55 24.05 20.18
N PHE A 235 0.26 24.36 20.27
CA PHE A 235 -0.82 23.44 19.90
C PHE A 235 -1.30 23.76 18.49
N LEU A 236 -1.22 22.76 17.58
CA LEU A 236 -1.44 22.93 16.14
C LEU A 236 -2.89 22.72 15.70
N GLY A 237 -3.80 22.40 16.63
CA GLY A 237 -5.24 22.24 16.40
C GLY A 237 -5.93 23.54 15.99
N ALA A 238 -7.16 23.44 15.52
CA ALA A 238 -7.94 24.57 15.07
C ALA A 238 -8.29 25.54 16.25
N PRO A 239 -8.54 26.82 15.94
CA PRO A 239 -8.92 27.80 16.97
C PRO A 239 -10.14 27.34 17.77
N GLY A 240 -10.01 27.25 19.10
CA GLY A 240 -11.08 26.84 19.99
C GLY A 240 -11.23 25.34 20.23
N GLU A 241 -10.63 24.48 19.40
CA GLU A 241 -10.65 23.04 19.59
C GLU A 241 -9.64 22.58 20.65
N ASN A 242 -9.98 21.52 21.35
CA ASN A 242 -9.16 20.93 22.41
C ASN A 242 -8.44 19.64 21.94
N GLU A 243 -8.69 19.21 20.75
CA GLU A 243 -8.07 18.09 20.05
C GLU A 243 -7.69 18.52 18.64
N ASP A 244 -6.64 17.97 18.07
CA ASP A 244 -6.23 18.35 16.72
C ASP A 244 -6.91 17.45 15.69
N TYR A 245 -7.81 18.04 14.89
CA TYR A 245 -8.58 17.34 13.84
C TYR A 245 -7.72 16.60 12.82
N LYS A 246 -6.42 16.87 12.74
CA LYS A 246 -5.50 16.19 11.81
C LYS A 246 -5.17 14.76 12.21
N PHE A 247 -5.44 14.35 13.43
CA PHE A 247 -5.36 12.97 13.86
C PHE A 247 -6.56 12.16 13.34
N GLY A 248 -6.36 10.91 12.94
CA GLY A 248 -7.39 10.02 12.40
C GLY A 248 -7.99 10.42 11.03
N TYR A 249 -7.76 11.61 10.60
CA TYR A 249 -8.44 12.35 9.56
C TYR A 249 -8.10 11.87 8.13
N TYR A 250 -9.15 11.58 7.33
CA TYR A 250 -9.04 11.24 5.91
C TYR A 250 -9.22 12.49 5.05
N ASP A 251 -8.12 13.16 4.75
CA ASP A 251 -8.06 14.42 4.01
C ASP A 251 -7.96 14.24 2.48
N THR A 252 -7.75 15.34 1.78
CA THR A 252 -7.58 15.37 0.31
C THR A 252 -6.37 14.54 -0.13
N GLU A 253 -5.24 14.61 0.59
CA GLU A 253 -4.04 13.85 0.25
C GLU A 253 -4.25 12.35 0.48
N SER A 254 -4.90 11.95 1.57
CA SER A 254 -5.29 10.54 1.80
C SER A 254 -6.14 10.00 0.65
N SER A 255 -7.08 10.83 0.16
CA SER A 255 -7.92 10.49 -1.00
C SER A 255 -7.11 10.38 -2.29
N GLU A 256 -6.20 11.33 -2.57
CA GLU A 256 -5.37 11.29 -3.78
C GLU A 256 -4.37 10.12 -3.76
N TRP A 257 -3.80 9.77 -2.60
CA TRP A 257 -2.95 8.59 -2.47
C TRP A 257 -3.73 7.30 -2.76
N ASP A 258 -4.95 7.17 -2.24
CA ASP A 258 -5.82 6.03 -2.55
C ASP A 258 -6.15 5.96 -4.05
N LYS A 259 -6.42 7.10 -4.68
CA LYS A 259 -6.71 7.22 -6.11
C LYS A 259 -5.50 6.84 -6.98
N ILE A 260 -4.29 7.26 -6.60
CA ILE A 260 -3.03 6.85 -7.26
C ILE A 260 -2.85 5.33 -7.16
N CYS A 261 -2.97 4.77 -5.96
CA CYS A 261 -2.85 3.33 -5.74
C CYS A 261 -3.91 2.54 -6.51
N TYR A 262 -5.16 3.01 -6.57
CA TYR A 262 -6.23 2.35 -7.32
C TYR A 262 -5.92 2.27 -8.83
N ASN A 263 -5.29 3.31 -9.39
CA ASN A 263 -4.87 3.35 -10.79
C ASN A 263 -3.50 2.69 -11.05
N ALA A 264 -2.77 2.33 -9.99
CA ALA A 264 -1.47 1.65 -10.03
C ALA A 264 -1.46 0.42 -9.10
N PRO A 265 -2.20 -0.66 -9.42
CA PRO A 265 -2.48 -1.76 -8.48
C PRO A 265 -1.25 -2.61 -8.09
N TYR A 266 -0.08 -2.34 -8.64
CA TYR A 266 1.20 -2.96 -8.25
C TYR A 266 2.03 -2.07 -7.32
N TYR A 267 1.64 -0.81 -7.13
CA TYR A 267 2.38 0.17 -6.36
C TYR A 267 1.88 0.23 -4.92
N LEU A 268 2.77 -0.07 -3.96
CA LEU A 268 2.52 -0.02 -2.52
C LEU A 268 3.38 1.07 -1.86
N PRO A 269 2.83 2.22 -1.49
CA PRO A 269 3.48 3.16 -0.59
C PRO A 269 3.56 2.58 0.83
N VAL A 270 4.73 2.68 1.46
CA VAL A 270 4.98 2.29 2.86
C VAL A 270 5.25 3.56 3.66
N LYS A 271 4.45 3.81 4.68
CA LYS A 271 4.35 5.09 5.39
C LYS A 271 4.58 4.94 6.90
N SER A 272 5.35 5.86 7.49
CA SER A 272 5.51 5.92 8.94
C SER A 272 4.20 6.35 9.64
N ALA A 273 3.89 5.72 10.78
CA ALA A 273 2.70 6.04 11.58
C ALA A 273 2.81 7.39 12.31
N GLY A 274 4.02 7.83 12.61
CA GLY A 274 4.28 9.05 13.37
C GLY A 274 4.84 8.77 14.77
N ASN A 275 5.38 9.82 15.42
CA ASN A 275 6.02 9.72 16.74
C ASN A 275 5.43 10.70 17.76
N SER A 276 4.20 11.09 17.59
CA SER A 276 3.56 12.18 18.34
C SER A 276 3.33 11.86 19.82
N ARG A 277 3.25 10.58 20.20
CA ARG A 277 2.79 10.16 21.55
C ARG A 277 3.66 10.61 22.72
N ILE A 278 4.91 10.97 22.50
CA ILE A 278 5.78 11.53 23.58
C ILE A 278 5.75 13.07 23.64
N VAL A 279 5.08 13.73 22.70
CA VAL A 279 5.04 15.19 22.60
C VAL A 279 3.71 15.69 23.16
N ASN A 280 3.61 15.77 24.51
CA ASN A 280 2.35 15.95 25.22
C ASN A 280 2.04 17.41 25.63
N GLY A 281 2.86 18.36 25.15
CA GLY A 281 2.72 19.77 25.50
C GLY A 281 3.23 20.12 26.90
N PRO A 282 3.08 21.39 27.35
CA PRO A 282 3.51 21.82 28.66
C PRO A 282 2.55 21.28 29.75
N ALA A 283 2.94 21.36 31.01
CA ALA A 283 2.06 21.01 32.12
C ALA A 283 0.81 21.91 32.12
N VAL A 284 -0.30 21.39 32.68
CA VAL A 284 -1.51 22.20 32.92
C VAL A 284 -1.15 23.38 33.81
N GLY A 285 -1.55 24.58 33.40
CA GLY A 285 -1.20 25.84 34.06
C GLY A 285 0.05 26.55 33.49
N GLU A 286 0.86 25.88 32.67
CA GLU A 286 1.99 26.53 32.01
C GLU A 286 1.55 27.21 30.70
N VAL A 287 2.29 28.25 30.29
CA VAL A 287 1.98 29.04 29.11
C VAL A 287 2.19 28.22 27.84
N PHE A 288 1.25 28.32 26.92
CA PHE A 288 1.34 27.75 25.60
C PHE A 288 0.85 28.72 24.51
N TYR A 289 1.10 28.34 23.26
CA TYR A 289 0.66 29.08 22.08
C TYR A 289 -0.28 28.21 21.25
N ARG A 290 -1.27 28.84 20.61
CA ARG A 290 -2.17 28.20 19.65
C ARG A 290 -2.63 29.21 18.60
N PHE A 291 -3.22 28.71 17.52
CA PHE A 291 -3.86 29.58 16.54
C PHE A 291 -5.09 30.26 17.15
N ASN A 292 -5.14 31.59 17.04
CA ASN A 292 -6.31 32.41 17.40
C ASN A 292 -7.33 32.45 16.23
N ALA A 293 -8.47 33.11 16.44
CA ALA A 293 -9.52 33.28 15.43
C ALA A 293 -9.02 33.92 14.11
N SER A 294 -7.95 34.73 14.19
CA SER A 294 -7.27 35.29 13.01
C SER A 294 -6.22 34.36 12.39
N ARG A 295 -6.11 33.11 12.86
CA ARG A 295 -5.13 32.09 12.43
C ARG A 295 -3.66 32.52 12.60
N VAL A 296 -3.40 33.30 13.63
CA VAL A 296 -2.05 33.69 14.06
C VAL A 296 -1.69 32.86 15.28
N MET A 297 -0.48 32.27 15.30
CA MET A 297 0.07 31.58 16.45
C MET A 297 0.33 32.60 17.55
N ALA A 298 -0.46 32.56 18.63
CA ALA A 298 -0.45 33.56 19.68
C ALA A 298 -0.39 32.93 21.07
N ASN A 299 0.13 33.65 22.02
CA ASN A 299 0.09 33.24 23.45
C ASN A 299 -1.37 33.06 23.90
N ALA A 300 -1.70 31.86 24.33
CA ALA A 300 -3.04 31.47 24.77
C ALA A 300 -3.20 31.47 26.28
N GLY A 301 -2.16 31.91 27.03
CA GLY A 301 -2.10 31.87 28.47
C GLY A 301 -1.81 30.47 29.04
N PRO A 302 -2.20 30.19 30.26
CA PRO A 302 -2.01 28.89 30.89
C PRO A 302 -2.79 27.78 30.21
N ARG A 303 -2.15 26.62 29.98
CA ARG A 303 -2.81 25.43 29.41
C ARG A 303 -3.96 24.98 30.30
N PRO A 304 -5.21 24.89 29.78
CA PRO A 304 -6.31 24.30 30.53
C PRO A 304 -6.20 22.76 30.49
N ALA A 305 -6.82 22.11 31.49
CA ALA A 305 -6.83 20.63 31.57
C ALA A 305 -7.59 19.95 30.41
N GLY A 306 -8.43 20.69 29.68
CA GLY A 306 -9.26 20.11 28.61
C GLY A 306 -8.57 19.91 27.26
N ILE A 307 -7.36 20.46 27.05
CA ILE A 307 -6.63 20.22 25.80
C ILE A 307 -5.94 18.85 25.88
N SER A 308 -6.26 17.95 24.93
CA SER A 308 -5.75 16.59 24.91
C SER A 308 -4.22 16.54 24.76
N SER A 309 -3.62 15.52 25.36
CA SER A 309 -2.24 15.12 25.11
C SER A 309 -2.18 14.24 23.85
N ASN A 310 -0.96 14.07 23.29
CA ASN A 310 -0.77 13.20 22.10
C ASN A 310 -0.59 11.72 22.48
N ASP A 311 -0.65 11.31 23.73
CA ASP A 311 -0.34 9.95 24.23
C ASP A 311 -1.55 8.99 24.25
N GLY A 312 -2.71 9.43 23.79
CA GLY A 312 -3.91 8.63 23.62
C GLY A 312 -3.90 7.71 22.40
N TYR A 313 -5.05 7.15 22.08
CA TYR A 313 -5.39 6.59 20.77
C TYR A 313 -5.66 7.72 19.78
N ASP A 314 -5.82 7.38 18.49
CA ASP A 314 -6.17 8.31 17.42
C ASP A 314 -5.15 9.47 17.31
N ASN A 315 -3.89 9.11 17.02
CA ASN A 315 -2.83 10.10 16.83
C ASN A 315 -1.91 9.82 15.64
N ILE A 316 -2.41 9.08 14.65
CA ILE A 316 -1.82 8.98 13.32
C ILE A 316 -2.37 10.15 12.49
N SER A 317 -1.47 11.05 12.06
CA SER A 317 -1.88 12.19 11.25
C SER A 317 -2.12 11.81 9.78
N THR A 318 -2.75 12.69 9.03
CA THR A 318 -3.16 12.54 7.61
C THR A 318 -2.20 11.71 6.76
N TYR A 319 -2.36 11.40 5.54
CA TYR A 319 -1.68 10.38 4.72
C TYR A 319 -1.56 8.98 5.36
N GLY A 320 -1.10 8.88 6.63
CA GLY A 320 -1.05 7.61 7.37
C GLY A 320 -2.42 6.92 7.45
N ASN A 321 -3.48 7.67 7.19
CA ASN A 321 -4.89 7.24 7.21
C ASN A 321 -5.44 6.83 5.83
N ALA A 322 -4.64 6.89 4.74
CA ALA A 322 -5.04 6.33 3.45
C ALA A 322 -5.22 4.80 3.54
N LYS A 323 -6.18 4.24 2.77
CA LYS A 323 -6.58 2.83 2.83
C LYS A 323 -5.57 1.89 2.17
N ASN A 324 -5.08 2.31 0.99
CA ASN A 324 -4.34 1.44 0.07
C ASN A 324 -2.83 1.39 0.32
N ILE A 325 -2.35 2.09 1.34
CA ILE A 325 -0.94 2.12 1.76
C ILE A 325 -0.68 1.13 2.90
N LEU A 326 0.59 0.93 3.25
CA LEU A 326 1.03 0.20 4.43
C LEU A 326 1.60 1.16 5.47
N THR A 327 0.86 1.44 6.53
CA THR A 327 1.29 2.33 7.62
C THR A 327 2.01 1.52 8.70
N VAL A 328 3.20 1.97 9.10
CA VAL A 328 4.12 1.20 9.96
C VAL A 328 4.37 1.92 11.27
N GLY A 329 4.04 1.26 12.37
CA GLY A 329 4.38 1.66 13.73
C GLY A 329 5.76 1.12 14.16
N ALA A 330 6.21 1.50 15.35
CA ALA A 330 7.53 1.16 15.87
C ALA A 330 7.49 0.38 17.19
N ILE A 331 8.30 -0.69 17.24
CA ILE A 331 8.56 -1.48 18.43
C ILE A 331 10.03 -1.37 18.86
N ASN A 332 10.30 -1.79 20.09
CA ASN A 332 11.68 -1.98 20.57
C ASN A 332 12.34 -3.18 19.87
N PRO A 333 13.68 -3.14 19.69
CA PRO A 333 14.40 -4.20 19.02
C PRO A 333 14.25 -5.55 19.74
N LEU A 334 14.18 -6.61 18.94
CA LEU A 334 14.18 -7.99 19.38
C LEU A 334 15.40 -8.71 18.81
N GLY A 335 15.81 -9.82 19.42
CA GLY A 335 16.86 -10.68 18.87
C GLY A 335 16.42 -11.40 17.60
N SER A 336 17.01 -12.57 17.32
CA SER A 336 16.73 -13.32 16.08
C SER A 336 15.48 -14.21 16.13
N GLY A 337 14.63 -14.10 17.19
CA GLY A 337 13.45 -14.94 17.42
C GLY A 337 13.74 -16.41 17.76
N PRO A 338 12.76 -17.26 17.99
CA PRO A 338 11.31 -16.98 17.83
C PRO A 338 10.78 -16.00 18.87
N TYR A 339 9.71 -15.27 18.53
CA TYR A 339 9.05 -14.31 19.40
C TYR A 339 7.66 -14.83 19.80
N THR A 340 7.20 -14.40 20.98
CA THR A 340 5.79 -14.44 21.37
C THR A 340 5.24 -13.02 21.40
N ALA A 341 3.93 -12.85 21.39
CA ALA A 341 3.29 -11.54 21.56
C ALA A 341 3.84 -10.78 22.78
N ALA A 342 4.10 -11.51 23.87
CA ALA A 342 4.63 -10.95 25.12
C ALA A 342 6.05 -10.37 25.02
N ASN A 343 6.83 -10.72 23.99
CA ASN A 343 8.16 -10.15 23.78
C ASN A 343 8.12 -8.84 22.96
N ILE A 344 7.07 -8.65 22.17
CA ILE A 344 6.93 -7.49 21.30
C ILE A 344 6.44 -6.29 22.13
N ARG A 345 7.24 -5.24 22.19
CA ARG A 345 6.98 -4.04 23.00
C ARG A 345 6.98 -2.80 22.12
N LEU A 346 5.87 -2.06 22.12
CA LEU A 346 5.80 -0.76 21.46
C LEU A 346 6.84 0.22 22.04
N THR A 347 7.26 1.14 21.18
CA THR A 347 7.96 2.33 21.65
C THR A 347 6.98 3.32 22.28
N ALA A 348 7.46 4.17 23.17
CA ALA A 348 6.62 5.20 23.76
C ALA A 348 6.12 6.23 22.74
N PHE A 349 6.88 6.46 21.66
CA PHE A 349 6.61 7.50 20.67
C PHE A 349 5.67 7.05 19.53
N SER A 350 5.60 5.76 19.20
CA SER A 350 4.84 5.26 18.03
C SER A 350 3.38 5.67 18.10
N SER A 351 2.90 6.36 17.06
CA SER A 351 1.49 6.75 16.95
C SER A 351 0.57 5.54 16.76
N TRP A 352 -0.66 5.65 17.29
CA TRP A 352 -1.71 4.63 17.28
C TRP A 352 -2.97 5.12 16.56
N GLY A 353 -3.74 4.17 15.99
CA GLY A 353 -5.11 4.43 15.56
C GLY A 353 -6.11 4.48 16.72
N PRO A 354 -7.38 4.32 16.43
CA PRO A 354 -7.99 4.14 15.10
C PRO A 354 -7.81 5.34 14.17
N THR A 355 -8.25 5.21 12.91
CA THR A 355 -8.65 6.38 12.15
C THR A 355 -10.01 6.86 12.63
N ASP A 356 -10.42 8.10 12.32
CA ASP A 356 -11.74 8.64 12.69
C ASP A 356 -12.90 7.74 12.27
N ASP A 357 -12.84 7.15 11.07
CA ASP A 357 -13.84 6.21 10.58
C ASP A 357 -13.68 4.79 11.15
N GLY A 358 -12.72 4.57 12.04
CA GLY A 358 -12.54 3.36 12.84
C GLY A 358 -11.73 2.26 12.16
N ARG A 359 -11.01 2.54 11.05
CA ARG A 359 -10.11 1.57 10.41
C ARG A 359 -8.89 1.27 11.27
N ILE A 360 -8.35 0.07 11.07
CA ILE A 360 -7.15 -0.41 11.76
C ILE A 360 -5.92 0.28 11.18
N LYS A 361 -5.26 1.07 12.02
CA LYS A 361 -3.95 1.68 11.78
C LYS A 361 -3.15 1.67 13.12
N PRO A 362 -1.80 1.53 13.06
CA PRO A 362 -1.01 1.21 11.88
C PRO A 362 -1.41 -0.15 11.29
N ASP A 363 -0.96 -0.45 10.04
CA ASP A 363 -1.20 -1.77 9.46
C ASP A 363 -0.31 -2.84 10.12
N LEU A 364 0.97 -2.51 10.35
CA LEU A 364 1.99 -3.38 10.95
C LEU A 364 2.94 -2.58 11.83
N VAL A 365 3.73 -3.30 12.63
CA VAL A 365 4.87 -2.74 13.35
C VAL A 365 6.17 -3.39 12.93
N ALA A 366 7.28 -2.67 13.11
CA ALA A 366 8.63 -3.16 12.94
C ALA A 366 9.61 -2.47 13.91
N ASP A 367 10.86 -2.90 13.95
CA ASP A 367 11.85 -2.27 14.79
C ASP A 367 12.09 -0.82 14.38
N GLY A 368 11.84 0.06 15.29
CA GLY A 368 12.01 1.50 15.16
C GLY A 368 12.95 2.12 16.21
N VAL A 369 13.89 1.40 16.84
CA VAL A 369 14.69 1.91 17.95
C VAL A 369 16.18 1.67 17.76
N ARG A 370 16.96 2.75 17.65
CA ARG A 370 18.43 2.72 17.61
C ARG A 370 19.05 1.96 16.42
N VAL A 371 18.65 2.17 15.12
CA VAL A 371 19.26 1.60 13.85
C VAL A 371 20.53 2.33 13.47
N LEU A 372 21.62 1.64 13.29
CA LEU A 372 22.83 2.18 12.69
C LEU A 372 22.69 2.17 11.16
N SER A 373 22.71 3.33 10.57
CA SER A 373 22.67 3.44 9.13
C SER A 373 23.58 4.57 8.63
N THR A 374 23.59 4.79 7.32
CA THR A 374 24.40 5.82 6.67
C THR A 374 24.04 7.22 7.14
N SER A 375 25.02 8.13 7.14
CA SER A 375 24.84 9.55 7.48
C SER A 375 25.42 10.45 6.39
N ASN A 376 24.84 11.63 6.20
CA ASN A 376 25.40 12.60 5.26
C ASN A 376 26.57 13.43 5.80
N ALA A 377 27.06 13.13 7.00
CA ALA A 377 28.23 13.80 7.57
C ALA A 377 29.55 13.50 6.82
N GLY A 378 29.55 12.51 5.95
CA GLY A 378 30.66 12.13 5.09
C GLY A 378 30.44 10.79 4.40
N ASN A 379 31.24 10.49 3.38
CA ASN A 379 31.06 9.30 2.52
C ASN A 379 31.20 7.95 3.23
N ASN A 380 31.74 7.91 4.42
CA ASN A 380 31.89 6.72 5.26
C ASN A 380 31.30 6.92 6.65
N SER A 381 30.40 7.89 6.81
CA SER A 381 29.83 8.25 8.10
C SER A 381 28.55 7.49 8.38
N TYR A 382 28.38 7.03 9.61
CA TYR A 382 27.20 6.33 10.09
C TYR A 382 26.66 7.05 11.31
N THR A 383 25.38 6.93 11.54
CA THR A 383 24.72 7.48 12.73
C THR A 383 23.62 6.55 13.20
N THR A 384 23.18 6.80 14.40
CA THR A 384 22.16 6.03 15.10
C THR A 384 20.95 6.92 15.37
N LEU A 385 19.80 6.49 14.93
CA LEU A 385 18.59 7.31 15.06
C LEU A 385 17.35 6.51 15.60
N SER A 386 16.21 7.03 16.18
CA SER A 386 14.97 6.32 16.68
C SER A 386 13.65 6.96 16.22
N GLY A 387 12.66 6.20 15.72
CA GLY A 387 11.35 6.67 15.22
C GLY A 387 10.65 5.65 14.31
N THR A 388 9.39 5.88 14.02
CA THR A 388 8.65 5.11 12.99
C THR A 388 9.25 5.31 11.60
N SER A 389 10.01 6.38 11.39
CA SER A 389 10.75 6.66 10.17
C SER A 389 11.76 5.61 9.78
N MET A 390 12.12 4.70 10.66
CA MET A 390 13.11 3.65 10.39
C MET A 390 12.52 2.26 10.51
N SER A 391 11.44 2.05 11.25
CA SER A 391 10.58 0.89 11.08
C SER A 391 10.04 0.83 9.64
N THR A 392 9.72 1.97 9.07
CA THR A 392 9.22 2.08 7.69
C THR A 392 10.22 1.56 6.64
N PRO A 393 11.49 2.03 6.56
CA PRO A 393 12.46 1.49 5.61
C PRO A 393 12.91 0.05 5.94
N ASN A 394 12.82 -0.39 7.19
CA ASN A 394 12.96 -1.80 7.53
C ASN A 394 11.86 -2.62 6.82
N VAL A 395 10.60 -2.19 6.88
CA VAL A 395 9.49 -2.85 6.19
C VAL A 395 9.64 -2.72 4.68
N SER A 396 9.78 -1.53 4.13
CA SER A 396 9.85 -1.33 2.68
C SER A 396 11.02 -2.08 2.04
N GLY A 397 12.21 -2.02 2.65
CA GLY A 397 13.37 -2.79 2.22
C GLY A 397 13.18 -4.31 2.30
N SER A 398 12.46 -4.79 3.32
CA SER A 398 12.11 -6.21 3.46
C SER A 398 11.08 -6.65 2.43
N LEU A 399 10.07 -5.84 2.15
CA LEU A 399 9.05 -6.13 1.15
C LEU A 399 9.61 -6.19 -0.29
N ILE A 400 10.69 -5.46 -0.59
CA ILE A 400 11.45 -5.59 -1.84
C ILE A 400 11.91 -7.03 -2.04
N LEU A 401 12.40 -7.70 -0.99
CA LEU A 401 12.85 -9.09 -1.05
C LEU A 401 11.70 -10.08 -1.26
N LEU A 402 10.48 -9.80 -0.75
CA LEU A 402 9.31 -10.63 -1.06
C LEU A 402 8.90 -10.49 -2.53
N GLN A 403 8.97 -9.29 -3.11
CA GLN A 403 8.74 -9.09 -4.54
C GLN A 403 9.81 -9.82 -5.38
N GLU A 404 11.08 -9.78 -4.96
CA GLU A 404 12.17 -10.53 -5.58
C GLU A 404 11.88 -12.04 -5.57
N LEU A 405 11.55 -12.61 -4.41
CA LEU A 405 11.22 -14.02 -4.27
C LEU A 405 10.03 -14.44 -5.13
N TYR A 406 8.95 -13.64 -5.06
CA TYR A 406 7.75 -13.94 -5.84
C TYR A 406 8.02 -13.90 -7.34
N SER A 407 8.77 -12.92 -7.81
CA SER A 407 9.18 -12.80 -9.20
C SER A 407 10.00 -14.01 -9.67
N GLN A 408 10.94 -14.49 -8.85
CA GLN A 408 11.73 -15.71 -9.12
C GLN A 408 10.87 -16.98 -9.24
N LYS A 409 9.75 -17.03 -8.48
CA LYS A 409 8.84 -18.20 -8.46
C LYS A 409 7.71 -18.12 -9.48
N ASN A 410 7.43 -16.94 -10.04
CA ASN A 410 6.26 -16.70 -10.88
C ASN A 410 6.64 -16.05 -12.23
N ALA A 411 7.59 -16.62 -12.95
CA ALA A 411 7.98 -16.23 -14.30
C ALA A 411 8.24 -14.71 -14.47
N ASN A 412 8.96 -14.11 -13.51
CA ASN A 412 9.27 -12.69 -13.41
C ASN A 412 8.07 -11.75 -13.22
N SER A 413 6.93 -12.28 -12.81
CA SER A 413 5.75 -11.48 -12.44
C SER A 413 5.87 -11.00 -10.99
N PHE A 414 5.39 -9.78 -10.71
CA PHE A 414 5.35 -9.21 -9.38
C PHE A 414 3.95 -9.30 -8.77
N MET A 415 3.89 -9.35 -7.44
CA MET A 415 2.62 -9.26 -6.70
C MET A 415 1.97 -7.88 -6.88
N ARG A 416 0.64 -7.85 -6.95
CA ARG A 416 -0.11 -6.61 -6.72
C ARG A 416 0.17 -6.06 -5.32
N ALA A 417 -0.02 -4.75 -5.14
CA ALA A 417 0.10 -4.10 -3.84
C ALA A 417 -0.79 -4.77 -2.77
N ALA A 418 -2.05 -5.10 -3.14
CA ALA A 418 -2.97 -5.81 -2.27
C ALA A 418 -2.47 -7.22 -1.90
N THR A 419 -1.79 -7.95 -2.81
CA THR A 419 -1.21 -9.26 -2.53
C THR A 419 -0.07 -9.15 -1.54
N LEU A 420 0.83 -8.19 -1.77
CA LEU A 420 1.98 -7.95 -0.88
C LEU A 420 1.51 -7.51 0.53
N LYS A 421 0.50 -6.63 0.60
CA LYS A 421 -0.13 -6.20 1.86
C LYS A 421 -0.83 -7.37 2.56
N ALA A 422 -1.63 -8.17 1.85
CA ALA A 422 -2.29 -9.36 2.41
C ALA A 422 -1.28 -10.39 2.93
N LEU A 423 -0.16 -10.58 2.22
CA LEU A 423 0.91 -11.50 2.62
C LEU A 423 1.60 -11.00 3.89
N ALA A 424 2.01 -9.73 3.93
CA ALA A 424 2.67 -9.13 5.08
C ALA A 424 1.78 -9.18 6.34
N ILE A 425 0.50 -8.81 6.22
CA ILE A 425 -0.50 -8.85 7.30
C ILE A 425 -0.85 -10.29 7.66
N GLY A 426 -1.13 -11.14 6.68
CA GLY A 426 -1.58 -12.53 6.89
C GLY A 426 -0.53 -13.42 7.57
N THR A 427 0.75 -13.06 7.46
CA THR A 427 1.87 -13.80 8.06
C THR A 427 2.54 -13.08 9.23
N ALA A 428 2.06 -11.90 9.60
CA ALA A 428 2.59 -11.15 10.74
C ALA A 428 2.56 -11.98 12.03
N THR A 429 3.56 -11.76 12.89
CA THR A 429 3.55 -12.30 14.26
C THR A 429 2.61 -11.43 15.09
N ASP A 430 1.60 -12.05 15.65
CA ASP A 430 0.63 -11.37 16.52
C ASP A 430 1.32 -10.68 17.71
N ALA A 431 0.79 -9.54 18.12
CA ALA A 431 1.37 -8.70 19.15
C ALA A 431 0.27 -8.05 19.98
N GLY A 432 0.61 -7.62 21.20
CA GLY A 432 -0.38 -7.08 22.11
C GLY A 432 -0.77 -8.06 23.22
N THR A 433 -1.87 -7.77 23.90
CA THR A 433 -2.32 -8.52 25.09
C THR A 433 -3.41 -9.56 24.79
N ALA A 434 -3.98 -9.54 23.59
CA ALA A 434 -5.02 -10.44 23.13
C ALA A 434 -4.75 -10.86 21.68
N ASP A 435 -5.34 -11.96 21.25
CA ASP A 435 -5.25 -12.45 19.88
C ASP A 435 -5.94 -11.49 18.90
N GLY A 436 -5.36 -11.34 17.71
CA GLY A 436 -5.88 -10.55 16.61
C GLY A 436 -5.35 -9.12 16.57
N PRO A 437 -5.84 -8.29 15.63
CA PRO A 437 -5.35 -6.93 15.48
C PRO A 437 -5.76 -6.04 16.65
N ASP A 438 -5.01 -4.94 16.83
CA ASP A 438 -5.37 -3.84 17.72
C ASP A 438 -4.94 -2.48 17.11
N TYR A 439 -5.34 -1.36 17.70
CA TYR A 439 -5.02 -0.04 17.19
C TYR A 439 -3.61 0.46 17.53
N SER A 440 -2.81 -0.31 18.26
CA SER A 440 -1.44 0.04 18.64
C SER A 440 -0.39 -0.71 17.85
N TYR A 441 -0.58 -2.02 17.60
CA TYR A 441 0.31 -2.88 16.84
C TYR A 441 -0.21 -3.17 15.42
N GLY A 442 -1.45 -2.76 15.11
CA GLY A 442 -2.12 -3.15 13.89
C GLY A 442 -2.32 -4.67 13.84
N TRP A 443 -1.90 -5.31 12.74
CA TRP A 443 -1.96 -6.76 12.56
C TRP A 443 -0.74 -7.49 13.13
N GLY A 444 0.18 -6.78 13.81
CA GLY A 444 1.34 -7.33 14.48
C GLY A 444 2.68 -6.99 13.83
N LEU A 445 3.74 -7.69 14.26
CA LEU A 445 5.12 -7.53 13.78
C LEU A 445 5.32 -8.22 12.45
N LEU A 446 5.90 -7.49 11.47
CA LEU A 446 6.32 -8.08 10.18
C LEU A 446 7.19 -9.31 10.40
N ASN A 447 6.82 -10.42 9.77
CA ASN A 447 7.53 -11.69 9.83
C ASN A 447 7.95 -12.16 8.43
N MET A 448 9.15 -11.79 8.03
CA MET A 448 9.70 -12.09 6.72
C MET A 448 9.93 -13.59 6.48
N GLU A 449 10.25 -14.36 7.53
CA GLU A 449 10.39 -15.80 7.42
C GLU A 449 9.06 -16.46 7.06
N ALA A 450 7.98 -16.13 7.78
CA ALA A 450 6.65 -16.68 7.51
C ALA A 450 6.11 -16.22 6.14
N ALA A 451 6.34 -14.95 5.76
CA ALA A 451 5.92 -14.43 4.47
C ALA A 451 6.64 -15.12 3.29
N ALA A 452 7.95 -15.28 3.39
CA ALA A 452 8.75 -15.99 2.39
C ALA A 452 8.36 -17.48 2.32
N GLN A 453 8.14 -18.12 3.47
CA GLN A 453 7.70 -19.52 3.53
C GLN A 453 6.32 -19.68 2.83
N ALA A 454 5.38 -18.73 3.02
CA ALA A 454 4.09 -18.80 2.34
C ALA A 454 4.22 -18.68 0.80
N ILE A 455 5.19 -17.92 0.28
CA ILE A 455 5.48 -17.89 -1.16
C ILE A 455 6.06 -19.24 -1.62
N LEU A 456 6.98 -19.82 -0.87
CA LEU A 456 7.58 -21.14 -1.19
C LEU A 456 6.54 -22.27 -1.14
N ASP A 457 5.62 -22.20 -0.21
CA ASP A 457 4.56 -23.17 0.01
C ASP A 457 3.30 -22.95 -0.86
N ASN A 458 3.31 -21.91 -1.70
CA ASN A 458 2.15 -21.60 -2.54
C ASN A 458 1.76 -22.79 -3.44
N GLY A 459 0.51 -23.27 -3.31
CA GLY A 459 -0.01 -24.45 -4.00
C GLY A 459 0.21 -25.76 -3.25
N THR A 460 0.80 -25.75 -2.05
CA THR A 460 1.01 -26.96 -1.22
C THR A 460 0.56 -26.80 0.23
N LYS A 461 1.15 -25.86 0.97
CA LYS A 461 0.81 -25.56 2.38
C LYS A 461 0.30 -24.15 2.58
N ALA A 462 0.29 -23.37 1.51
CA ALA A 462 -0.30 -22.05 1.43
C ALA A 462 -0.99 -21.84 0.08
N LYS A 463 -1.89 -20.85 0.04
CA LYS A 463 -2.52 -20.37 -1.20
C LYS A 463 -2.35 -18.87 -1.26
N ILE A 464 -1.73 -18.38 -2.33
CA ILE A 464 -1.71 -16.97 -2.70
C ILE A 464 -2.42 -16.86 -4.05
N ALA A 465 -3.45 -16.03 -4.12
CA ALA A 465 -4.19 -15.84 -5.37
C ALA A 465 -4.64 -14.39 -5.53
N GLU A 466 -4.66 -13.93 -6.79
CA GLU A 466 -5.17 -12.65 -7.24
C GLU A 466 -6.41 -12.90 -8.10
N ASN A 467 -7.55 -12.34 -7.70
CA ASN A 467 -8.84 -12.59 -8.33
C ASN A 467 -9.60 -11.28 -8.56
N ILE A 468 -10.70 -11.39 -9.28
CA ILE A 468 -11.63 -10.30 -9.54
C ILE A 468 -13.02 -10.76 -9.11
N LEU A 469 -13.68 -10.01 -8.25
CA LEU A 469 -15.04 -10.25 -7.79
C LEU A 469 -15.98 -9.34 -8.57
N SER A 470 -16.91 -9.92 -9.32
CA SER A 470 -17.93 -9.17 -10.06
C SER A 470 -19.15 -8.91 -9.18
N GLN A 471 -20.00 -7.99 -9.61
CA GLN A 471 -21.25 -7.67 -8.93
C GLN A 471 -22.14 -8.92 -8.78
N GLY A 472 -22.48 -9.24 -7.53
CA GLY A 472 -23.32 -10.38 -7.17
C GLY A 472 -22.59 -11.73 -7.09
N ASP A 473 -21.28 -11.76 -7.38
CA ASP A 473 -20.49 -12.99 -7.32
C ASP A 473 -20.15 -13.38 -5.87
N GLN A 474 -19.95 -14.68 -5.69
CA GLN A 474 -19.33 -15.28 -4.53
C GLN A 474 -18.24 -16.23 -5.03
N GLN A 475 -17.05 -16.14 -4.46
CA GLN A 475 -15.92 -17.00 -4.80
C GLN A 475 -15.51 -17.84 -3.60
N PHE A 476 -15.09 -19.08 -3.85
CA PHE A 476 -14.79 -20.03 -2.81
C PHE A 476 -13.41 -20.65 -3.02
N PHE A 477 -12.71 -20.84 -1.91
CA PHE A 477 -11.46 -21.59 -1.85
C PHE A 477 -11.66 -22.75 -0.88
N GLU A 478 -11.73 -23.97 -1.39
CA GLU A 478 -11.79 -25.17 -0.57
C GLU A 478 -10.38 -25.62 -0.23
N VAL A 479 -10.08 -25.73 1.04
CA VAL A 479 -8.76 -26.09 1.57
C VAL A 479 -8.88 -27.20 2.59
N THR A 480 -7.92 -28.10 2.62
CA THR A 480 -7.77 -29.09 3.68
C THR A 480 -6.86 -28.52 4.76
N ALA A 481 -7.33 -28.49 6.01
CA ALA A 481 -6.52 -27.97 7.11
C ALA A 481 -5.39 -28.96 7.49
N ALA A 482 -4.19 -28.41 7.75
CA ALA A 482 -3.07 -29.22 8.23
C ALA A 482 -3.28 -29.71 9.67
N GLY A 483 -3.98 -28.96 10.52
CA GLY A 483 -4.24 -29.27 11.93
C GLY A 483 -3.02 -29.10 12.87
N THR A 484 -1.84 -28.84 12.32
CA THR A 484 -0.59 -28.61 13.09
C THR A 484 -0.28 -27.15 13.34
N ALA A 485 -1.03 -26.26 12.68
CA ALA A 485 -0.94 -24.81 12.78
C ALA A 485 -2.33 -24.19 12.59
N PRO A 486 -2.55 -22.97 13.06
CA PRO A 486 -3.79 -22.27 12.79
C PRO A 486 -4.08 -22.15 11.30
N LEU A 487 -5.34 -22.32 10.90
CA LEU A 487 -5.80 -22.05 9.55
C LEU A 487 -6.20 -20.59 9.47
N LYS A 488 -5.50 -19.82 8.61
CA LYS A 488 -5.68 -18.37 8.49
C LYS A 488 -5.94 -17.99 7.04
N GLY A 489 -6.98 -17.23 6.77
CA GLY A 489 -7.27 -16.62 5.48
C GLY A 489 -7.30 -15.10 5.61
N THR A 490 -6.58 -14.39 4.74
CA THR A 490 -6.53 -12.92 4.71
C THR A 490 -6.83 -12.44 3.29
N ILE A 491 -7.84 -11.57 3.12
CA ILE A 491 -8.05 -10.84 1.88
C ILE A 491 -7.61 -9.39 2.02
N CYS A 492 -7.17 -8.81 0.92
CA CYS A 492 -6.91 -7.38 0.79
C CYS A 492 -7.27 -6.92 -0.63
N TRP A 493 -7.74 -5.69 -0.75
CA TRP A 493 -8.02 -5.09 -2.04
C TRP A 493 -7.61 -3.63 -2.08
N THR A 494 -7.23 -3.17 -3.27
CA THR A 494 -7.03 -1.75 -3.52
C THR A 494 -8.40 -1.14 -3.76
N ASP A 495 -8.93 -0.47 -2.74
CA ASP A 495 -10.27 0.11 -2.74
C ASP A 495 -10.27 1.46 -3.48
N PRO A 496 -11.32 1.81 -4.24
CA PRO A 496 -11.44 3.14 -4.81
C PRO A 496 -11.29 4.24 -3.76
N GLU A 497 -10.80 5.40 -4.14
CA GLU A 497 -10.74 6.54 -3.24
C GLU A 497 -12.12 6.95 -2.74
N ALA A 498 -12.21 7.30 -1.46
CA ALA A 498 -13.39 7.96 -0.91
C ALA A 498 -13.32 9.48 -1.12
N VAL A 499 -14.45 10.14 -1.06
CA VAL A 499 -14.48 11.60 -1.01
C VAL A 499 -13.78 12.06 0.27
N ALA A 500 -12.82 12.97 0.14
CA ALA A 500 -12.15 13.58 1.29
C ALA A 500 -13.14 14.28 2.21
N ILE A 501 -12.84 14.30 3.50
CA ILE A 501 -13.57 15.11 4.47
C ILE A 501 -12.94 16.50 4.44
N SER A 502 -13.75 17.55 4.50
CA SER A 502 -13.23 18.90 4.69
C SER A 502 -12.73 19.09 6.13
N SER A 503 -11.63 19.81 6.32
CA SER A 503 -11.08 20.13 7.63
C SER A 503 -12.08 20.84 8.57
N VAL A 504 -13.06 21.56 8.00
CA VAL A 504 -14.19 22.14 8.78
C VAL A 504 -15.04 21.09 9.49
N ASN A 505 -15.08 19.85 8.95
CA ASN A 505 -15.82 18.72 9.47
C ASN A 505 -14.88 17.57 9.87
N GLY A 506 -13.58 17.85 10.00
CA GLY A 506 -12.53 16.84 10.16
C GLY A 506 -12.51 16.20 11.53
N LEU A 507 -12.75 16.97 12.59
CA LEU A 507 -12.60 16.49 13.96
C LEU A 507 -13.49 15.28 14.25
N ASN A 508 -12.87 14.13 14.51
CA ASN A 508 -13.51 12.87 14.89
C ASN A 508 -14.66 12.45 13.94
N ASN A 509 -14.48 12.62 12.62
CA ASN A 509 -15.51 12.34 11.63
C ASN A 509 -15.63 10.85 11.31
N LYS A 510 -16.62 10.19 11.87
CA LYS A 510 -16.86 8.73 11.82
C LYS A 510 -17.48 8.23 10.51
N THR A 511 -17.63 9.08 9.49
CA THR A 511 -18.19 8.66 8.20
C THR A 511 -17.28 7.64 7.52
N PRO A 512 -17.77 6.42 7.21
CA PRO A 512 -16.95 5.37 6.61
C PRO A 512 -16.27 5.79 5.31
N ARG A 513 -15.03 5.38 5.12
CA ARG A 513 -14.24 5.66 3.90
C ARG A 513 -14.09 4.45 3.00
N LEU A 514 -14.51 3.25 3.44
CA LEU A 514 -14.55 2.08 2.59
C LEU A 514 -15.61 2.26 1.49
N ILE A 515 -15.24 1.98 0.24
CA ILE A 515 -16.11 2.16 -0.94
C ILE A 515 -16.68 0.82 -1.40
N ASN A 516 -15.84 -0.19 -1.55
CA ASN A 516 -16.26 -1.56 -1.88
C ASN A 516 -16.05 -2.46 -0.65
N ASP A 517 -17.15 -2.87 -0.05
CA ASP A 517 -17.16 -3.69 1.17
C ASP A 517 -17.17 -5.17 0.77
N LEU A 518 -15.99 -5.79 0.74
CA LEU A 518 -15.81 -7.21 0.49
C LEU A 518 -15.80 -7.98 1.81
N ASP A 519 -16.36 -9.18 1.78
CA ASP A 519 -16.49 -10.09 2.93
C ASP A 519 -15.65 -11.34 2.77
N LEU A 520 -14.92 -11.72 3.81
CA LEU A 520 -14.30 -13.03 3.96
C LEU A 520 -14.99 -13.82 5.09
N ARG A 521 -15.43 -15.03 4.79
CA ARG A 521 -15.94 -16.00 5.78
C ARG A 521 -15.29 -17.35 5.53
N ALA A 522 -14.98 -18.10 6.59
CA ALA A 522 -14.66 -19.51 6.44
C ALA A 522 -15.84 -20.36 6.96
N VAL A 523 -16.12 -21.44 6.27
CA VAL A 523 -17.23 -22.36 6.62
C VAL A 523 -16.71 -23.79 6.69
N GLN A 524 -17.09 -24.50 7.75
CA GLN A 524 -16.88 -25.94 7.88
C GLN A 524 -18.19 -26.57 8.34
N ASN A 525 -18.70 -27.54 7.60
CA ASN A 525 -20.04 -28.12 7.83
C ASN A 525 -21.10 -27.00 7.81
N GLN A 526 -21.68 -26.63 8.95
CA GLN A 526 -22.66 -25.56 9.09
C GLN A 526 -22.12 -24.40 9.96
N GLU A 527 -20.89 -24.52 10.46
CA GLU A 527 -20.23 -23.49 11.27
C GLU A 527 -19.58 -22.43 10.38
N SER A 528 -19.81 -21.15 10.71
CA SER A 528 -19.24 -20.01 10.00
C SER A 528 -18.27 -19.25 10.91
N TYR A 529 -17.07 -19.02 10.43
CA TYR A 529 -16.02 -18.27 11.09
C TYR A 529 -15.92 -16.87 10.47
N ASN A 530 -16.12 -15.85 11.29
CA ASN A 530 -16.10 -14.46 10.90
C ASN A 530 -14.69 -13.86 11.02
N PRO A 531 -14.38 -12.78 10.27
CA PRO A 531 -13.13 -12.07 10.39
C PRO A 531 -13.02 -11.31 11.72
N TRP A 532 -11.83 -10.78 11.98
CA TRP A 532 -11.58 -9.89 13.09
C TRP A 532 -12.27 -8.54 12.86
N VAL A 533 -12.75 -7.94 13.94
CA VAL A 533 -13.34 -6.60 13.98
C VAL A 533 -12.95 -5.89 15.27
N LEU A 534 -12.66 -4.59 15.17
CA LEU A 534 -12.37 -3.73 16.32
C LEU A 534 -13.54 -2.78 16.62
N ASP A 535 -13.67 -2.39 17.88
CA ASP A 535 -14.63 -1.37 18.33
C ASP A 535 -13.91 -0.01 18.48
N PRO A 536 -14.06 0.95 17.56
CA PRO A 536 -13.42 2.25 17.68
C PRO A 536 -13.98 3.10 18.83
N ALA A 537 -15.12 2.74 19.42
CA ALA A 537 -15.63 3.40 20.61
C ALA A 537 -14.91 2.92 21.89
N ASN A 538 -14.28 1.73 21.84
CA ASN A 538 -13.48 1.17 22.92
C ASN A 538 -12.12 0.71 22.33
N PRO A 539 -11.24 1.62 21.93
CA PRO A 539 -10.05 1.30 21.15
C PRO A 539 -9.03 0.42 21.89
N SER A 540 -9.12 0.31 23.21
CA SER A 540 -8.31 -0.60 24.03
C SER A 540 -8.90 -1.99 24.19
N ALA A 541 -10.11 -2.25 23.69
CA ALA A 541 -10.73 -3.56 23.76
C ALA A 541 -10.04 -4.57 22.82
N ALA A 542 -10.04 -5.84 23.24
CA ALA A 542 -9.57 -6.93 22.38
C ALA A 542 -10.44 -7.04 21.12
N ALA A 543 -9.82 -7.48 20.02
CA ALA A 543 -10.54 -7.74 18.77
C ALA A 543 -11.64 -8.79 18.97
N GLY A 544 -12.81 -8.49 18.41
CA GLY A 544 -13.93 -9.44 18.32
C GLY A 544 -13.94 -10.19 16.99
N LYS A 545 -14.93 -11.08 16.82
CA LYS A 545 -15.25 -11.73 15.55
C LYS A 545 -16.58 -11.20 15.05
N GLY A 546 -16.62 -10.69 13.84
CA GLY A 546 -17.83 -10.08 13.34
C GLY A 546 -17.72 -9.66 11.88
N ASP A 547 -18.51 -8.68 11.52
CA ASP A 547 -18.60 -8.11 10.19
C ASP A 547 -17.72 -6.85 10.13
N ASN A 548 -16.61 -6.90 9.41
CA ASN A 548 -15.73 -5.74 9.24
C ASN A 548 -16.19 -4.91 8.03
N THR A 549 -16.78 -3.76 8.30
CA THR A 549 -17.32 -2.84 7.28
C THR A 549 -16.46 -1.59 7.09
N ARG A 550 -15.22 -1.60 7.59
CA ARG A 550 -14.36 -0.41 7.67
C ARG A 550 -13.06 -0.57 6.88
N ASP A 551 -12.43 -1.73 6.98
CA ASP A 551 -11.10 -1.97 6.43
C ASP A 551 -11.18 -2.63 5.05
N ASN A 552 -10.23 -2.29 4.16
CA ASN A 552 -9.99 -3.01 2.92
C ASN A 552 -9.06 -4.23 3.12
N VAL A 553 -9.09 -4.78 4.32
CA VAL A 553 -8.41 -6.01 4.75
C VAL A 553 -9.35 -6.78 5.66
N GLU A 554 -9.56 -8.05 5.39
CA GLU A 554 -10.24 -8.95 6.33
C GLU A 554 -9.42 -10.21 6.59
N GLN A 555 -9.44 -10.69 7.83
CA GLN A 555 -8.72 -11.89 8.23
C GLN A 555 -9.59 -12.80 9.09
N VAL A 556 -9.75 -14.05 8.66
CA VAL A 556 -10.33 -15.13 9.45
C VAL A 556 -9.22 -16.00 10.02
N LEU A 557 -9.25 -16.24 11.33
CA LEU A 557 -8.35 -17.14 12.04
C LEU A 557 -9.15 -18.24 12.73
N ILE A 558 -8.77 -19.49 12.44
CA ILE A 558 -9.24 -20.69 13.11
C ILE A 558 -8.04 -21.29 13.86
N SER A 559 -7.97 -21.05 15.17
CA SER A 559 -6.78 -21.36 15.99
C SER A 559 -6.50 -22.86 16.09
N ASN A 560 -7.56 -23.69 16.15
CA ASN A 560 -7.46 -25.15 16.29
C ASN A 560 -8.26 -25.85 15.18
N PRO A 561 -7.82 -25.79 13.91
CA PRO A 561 -8.53 -26.45 12.84
C PRO A 561 -8.42 -27.98 12.96
N VAL A 562 -9.50 -28.70 12.59
CA VAL A 562 -9.49 -30.16 12.57
C VAL A 562 -8.58 -30.65 11.45
N ALA A 563 -7.55 -31.43 11.78
CA ALA A 563 -6.63 -32.00 10.82
C ALA A 563 -7.35 -32.81 9.74
N GLY A 564 -7.05 -32.54 8.46
CA GLY A 564 -7.66 -33.23 7.32
C GLY A 564 -9.10 -32.80 7.00
N ALA A 565 -9.72 -31.92 7.81
CA ALA A 565 -11.03 -31.42 7.50
C ALA A 565 -10.96 -30.36 6.39
N VAL A 566 -12.01 -30.30 5.58
CA VAL A 566 -12.17 -29.32 4.50
C VAL A 566 -12.88 -28.11 5.04
N TYR A 567 -12.25 -26.95 4.83
CA TYR A 567 -12.80 -25.62 5.09
C TYR A 567 -13.00 -24.89 3.77
N ARG A 568 -14.07 -24.11 3.69
CA ARG A 568 -14.38 -23.29 2.51
C ARG A 568 -14.31 -21.82 2.88
N PHE A 569 -13.29 -21.11 2.36
CA PHE A 569 -13.24 -19.66 2.43
C PHE A 569 -14.12 -19.07 1.34
N LYS A 570 -15.05 -18.23 1.73
CA LYS A 570 -15.97 -17.50 0.84
C LYS A 570 -15.56 -16.04 0.79
N VAL A 571 -15.40 -15.50 -0.42
CA VAL A 571 -15.27 -14.08 -0.68
C VAL A 571 -16.54 -13.60 -1.37
N SER A 572 -17.16 -12.56 -0.85
CA SER A 572 -18.38 -11.93 -1.36
C SER A 572 -18.31 -10.40 -1.18
N HIS A 573 -19.38 -9.71 -1.53
CA HIS A 573 -19.49 -8.27 -1.26
C HIS A 573 -20.93 -7.94 -0.82
N LYS A 574 -21.12 -6.79 -0.12
CA LYS A 574 -22.44 -6.40 0.42
C LYS A 574 -23.23 -5.51 -0.54
N ALA A 575 -22.68 -4.39 -0.91
CA ALA A 575 -23.36 -3.35 -1.68
C ALA A 575 -23.00 -3.42 -3.18
N VAL A 576 -23.49 -2.45 -3.96
CA VAL A 576 -23.08 -2.31 -5.36
C VAL A 576 -21.62 -1.91 -5.43
N LEU A 577 -20.81 -2.75 -6.09
CA LEU A 577 -19.41 -2.46 -6.36
C LEU A 577 -19.29 -1.19 -7.21
N LYS A 578 -18.48 -0.26 -6.76
CA LYS A 578 -18.19 0.99 -7.47
C LYS A 578 -17.02 0.79 -8.43
N ARG A 579 -17.08 1.46 -9.58
CA ARG A 579 -16.07 1.39 -10.65
C ARG A 579 -15.90 0.00 -11.30
N GLY A 580 -16.94 -0.85 -11.25
CA GLY A 580 -16.93 -2.18 -11.86
C GLY A 580 -16.48 -3.29 -10.92
N PRO A 581 -16.03 -4.43 -11.46
CA PRO A 581 -15.55 -5.55 -10.66
C PRO A 581 -14.36 -5.16 -9.79
N GLN A 582 -14.33 -5.66 -8.54
CA GLN A 582 -13.26 -5.40 -7.58
C GLN A 582 -12.18 -6.48 -7.64
N ALA A 583 -10.97 -6.07 -7.99
CA ALA A 583 -9.81 -6.94 -7.87
C ALA A 583 -9.43 -7.08 -6.38
N TYR A 584 -9.16 -8.30 -5.94
CA TYR A 584 -8.71 -8.60 -4.59
C TYR A 584 -7.63 -9.68 -4.58
N SER A 585 -6.91 -9.78 -3.48
CA SER A 585 -5.92 -10.81 -3.23
C SER A 585 -6.31 -11.61 -2.00
N ILE A 586 -6.00 -12.90 -1.99
CA ILE A 586 -6.19 -13.78 -0.85
C ILE A 586 -4.90 -14.55 -0.54
N VAL A 587 -4.58 -14.63 0.75
CA VAL A 587 -3.51 -15.47 1.30
C VAL A 587 -4.12 -16.40 2.32
N ILE A 588 -3.96 -17.72 2.12
CA ILE A 588 -4.41 -18.75 3.07
C ILE A 588 -3.19 -19.55 3.51
N THR A 589 -3.02 -19.75 4.81
CA THR A 589 -1.94 -20.54 5.42
C THR A 589 -2.51 -21.59 6.39
N GLY A 590 -1.70 -22.60 6.76
CA GLY A 590 -2.16 -23.69 7.65
C GLY A 590 -2.92 -24.80 6.91
N ILE A 591 -2.73 -24.93 5.61
CA ILE A 591 -3.35 -25.93 4.76
C ILE A 591 -2.41 -27.14 4.50
N ASN A 592 -2.98 -28.22 4.03
CA ASN A 592 -2.27 -29.43 3.58
C ASN A 592 -2.76 -29.81 2.18
N GLY A 593 -1.86 -29.76 1.19
CA GLY A 593 -2.20 -30.01 -0.22
C GLY A 593 -2.70 -28.77 -0.97
N ASN A 594 -3.17 -28.99 -2.19
CA ASN A 594 -3.69 -27.93 -3.05
C ASN A 594 -5.01 -27.36 -2.54
N ALA A 595 -5.14 -26.04 -2.58
CA ALA A 595 -6.43 -25.38 -2.44
C ALA A 595 -7.21 -25.52 -3.77
N ASN A 596 -8.40 -26.11 -3.73
CA ASN A 596 -9.30 -26.14 -4.86
C ASN A 596 -10.06 -24.80 -4.93
N PHE A 597 -9.77 -24.04 -5.97
CA PHE A 597 -10.55 -22.84 -6.28
C PHE A 597 -11.80 -23.24 -7.04
N SER A 598 -12.96 -22.88 -6.53
CA SER A 598 -14.21 -22.92 -7.26
C SER A 598 -14.91 -21.58 -7.16
N THR A 599 -15.34 -21.06 -8.29
CA THR A 599 -16.33 -19.99 -8.32
C THR A 599 -17.71 -20.67 -8.26
N ALA A 600 -18.38 -20.59 -7.13
CA ALA A 600 -19.82 -20.73 -7.13
C ALA A 600 -20.36 -19.29 -7.09
N GLY A 601 -20.43 -18.68 -8.25
CA GLY A 601 -21.51 -17.73 -8.48
C GLY A 601 -22.82 -18.43 -8.11
N ILE A 602 -23.82 -17.68 -7.72
CA ILE A 602 -25.21 -18.20 -7.79
C ILE A 602 -25.27 -18.91 -9.13
N ARG A 603 -25.52 -20.20 -9.15
CA ARG A 603 -25.82 -20.93 -10.38
C ARG A 603 -27.16 -20.40 -10.91
N ASN A 604 -27.12 -19.23 -11.50
CA ASN A 604 -27.74 -19.09 -12.78
C ASN A 604 -26.73 -19.74 -13.74
N ASP A 605 -27.16 -20.65 -14.58
CA ASP A 605 -26.39 -21.30 -15.65
C ASP A 605 -25.95 -20.25 -16.72
N GLU A 606 -25.41 -19.11 -16.32
CA GLU A 606 -25.20 -17.95 -17.12
C GLU A 606 -23.70 -17.74 -17.35
N LEU A 607 -23.35 -17.73 -18.60
CA LEU A 607 -22.07 -17.26 -19.12
C LEU A 607 -21.83 -15.84 -18.58
N ASN A 608 -20.94 -15.62 -17.69
CA ASN A 608 -20.66 -14.36 -16.95
C ASN A 608 -20.49 -13.17 -17.90
N LEU A 609 -21.61 -12.69 -18.50
CA LEU A 609 -21.61 -11.57 -19.44
C LEU A 609 -21.42 -10.26 -18.67
N ILE A 610 -20.23 -9.69 -18.78
CA ILE A 610 -19.84 -8.41 -18.19
C ILE A 610 -19.91 -7.34 -19.30
N VAL A 611 -20.52 -6.20 -18.97
CA VAL A 611 -20.66 -5.05 -19.88
C VAL A 611 -20.32 -3.79 -19.09
N TYR A 612 -19.29 -3.05 -19.48
CA TYR A 612 -18.82 -1.84 -18.78
C TYR A 612 -18.11 -0.85 -19.72
N PRO A 613 -18.04 0.46 -19.37
CA PRO A 613 -18.71 1.11 -18.24
C PRO A 613 -20.22 1.22 -18.45
N VAL A 614 -21.00 1.30 -17.38
CA VAL A 614 -22.43 1.61 -17.43
C VAL A 614 -22.73 2.67 -16.37
N PRO A 615 -23.10 3.89 -16.75
CA PRO A 615 -23.35 4.40 -18.13
C PRO A 615 -22.08 4.46 -18.99
N ALA A 616 -22.26 4.29 -20.30
CA ALA A 616 -21.20 4.34 -21.30
C ALA A 616 -21.30 5.63 -22.14
N LYS A 617 -20.19 6.18 -22.61
CA LYS A 617 -20.15 7.42 -23.40
C LYS A 617 -19.62 7.17 -24.83
N ASN A 618 -18.40 6.71 -24.97
CA ASN A 618 -17.74 6.56 -26.27
C ASN A 618 -17.55 5.09 -26.67
N GLU A 619 -17.45 4.20 -25.69
CA GLU A 619 -17.14 2.80 -25.89
C GLU A 619 -17.80 1.96 -24.80
N ILE A 620 -17.98 0.68 -25.12
CA ILE A 620 -18.45 -0.33 -24.19
C ILE A 620 -17.61 -1.59 -24.34
N ASN A 621 -17.18 -2.14 -23.22
CA ASN A 621 -16.43 -3.39 -23.17
C ASN A 621 -17.39 -4.53 -22.85
N ILE A 622 -17.23 -5.64 -23.55
CA ILE A 622 -18.02 -6.85 -23.41
C ILE A 622 -17.07 -7.99 -23.07
N SER A 623 -17.28 -8.68 -21.97
CA SER A 623 -16.46 -9.84 -21.58
C SER A 623 -17.35 -10.96 -21.04
N PHE A 624 -16.98 -12.22 -21.38
CA PHE A 624 -17.58 -13.45 -20.84
C PHE A 624 -16.63 -14.63 -21.03
N ASN A 625 -16.89 -15.76 -20.37
CA ASN A 625 -16.08 -16.96 -20.49
C ASN A 625 -16.90 -18.15 -20.99
N ILE A 626 -16.38 -18.86 -21.97
CA ILE A 626 -16.94 -20.10 -22.53
C ILE A 626 -16.02 -21.26 -22.12
N THR A 627 -16.54 -22.17 -21.33
CA THR A 627 -15.78 -23.31 -20.80
C THR A 627 -15.71 -24.51 -21.75
N GLU A 628 -16.68 -24.62 -22.67
CA GLU A 628 -16.73 -25.68 -23.70
C GLU A 628 -16.91 -25.08 -25.08
N PRO A 629 -16.30 -25.65 -26.15
CA PRO A 629 -16.43 -25.12 -27.50
C PRO A 629 -17.88 -24.93 -27.91
N SER A 630 -18.27 -23.67 -28.18
CA SER A 630 -19.65 -23.30 -28.54
C SER A 630 -19.69 -22.29 -29.68
N ALA A 631 -20.74 -22.32 -30.49
CA ALA A 631 -21.05 -21.21 -31.40
C ALA A 631 -21.53 -20.01 -30.57
N VAL A 632 -20.82 -18.89 -30.68
CA VAL A 632 -21.08 -17.67 -29.92
C VAL A 632 -21.51 -16.56 -30.87
N GLN A 633 -22.59 -15.86 -30.53
CA GLN A 633 -23.04 -14.64 -31.21
C GLN A 633 -23.26 -13.54 -30.20
N VAL A 634 -22.60 -12.40 -30.39
CA VAL A 634 -22.76 -11.17 -29.59
C VAL A 634 -23.46 -10.13 -30.44
N LYS A 635 -24.55 -9.57 -29.97
CA LYS A 635 -25.27 -8.48 -30.62
C LYS A 635 -25.43 -7.29 -29.67
N LEU A 636 -25.29 -6.06 -30.17
CA LEU A 636 -25.75 -4.86 -29.52
C LEU A 636 -27.01 -4.37 -30.25
N ILE A 637 -28.09 -4.19 -29.51
CA ILE A 637 -29.37 -3.77 -30.06
C ILE A 637 -29.92 -2.53 -29.31
N ASN A 638 -30.70 -1.73 -30.01
CA ASN A 638 -31.45 -0.63 -29.42
C ASN A 638 -32.83 -1.10 -28.85
N LEU A 639 -33.59 -0.19 -28.28
CA LEU A 639 -34.96 -0.43 -27.75
C LEU A 639 -35.93 -0.98 -28.80
N LEU A 640 -35.71 -0.71 -30.07
CA LEU A 640 -36.55 -1.18 -31.19
C LEU A 640 -36.12 -2.56 -31.70
N GLY A 641 -35.07 -3.17 -31.09
CA GLY A 641 -34.52 -4.46 -31.51
C GLY A 641 -33.63 -4.41 -32.74
N GLN A 642 -33.27 -3.22 -33.25
CA GLN A 642 -32.34 -3.10 -34.37
C GLN A 642 -30.96 -3.45 -33.93
N VAL A 643 -30.27 -4.31 -34.70
CA VAL A 643 -28.88 -4.72 -34.45
C VAL A 643 -27.95 -3.62 -34.95
N LEU A 644 -27.18 -3.07 -34.04
CA LEU A 644 -26.19 -2.00 -34.31
C LEU A 644 -24.76 -2.52 -34.38
N TYR A 645 -24.50 -3.65 -33.72
CA TYR A 645 -23.22 -4.36 -33.77
C TYR A 645 -23.49 -5.86 -33.64
N GLN A 646 -22.66 -6.68 -34.32
CA GLN A 646 -22.70 -8.14 -34.23
C GLN A 646 -21.30 -8.72 -34.41
N ASP A 647 -20.96 -9.72 -33.58
CA ASP A 647 -19.74 -10.54 -33.72
C ASP A 647 -20.11 -12.02 -33.49
N ASP A 648 -19.73 -12.86 -34.47
CA ASP A 648 -20.04 -14.29 -34.49
C ASP A 648 -18.72 -15.11 -34.44
N LYS A 649 -18.65 -16.07 -33.54
CA LYS A 649 -17.52 -17.00 -33.38
C LYS A 649 -18.00 -18.44 -33.41
N ALA A 650 -17.48 -19.23 -34.32
CA ALA A 650 -17.77 -20.66 -34.37
C ALA A 650 -16.78 -21.43 -33.47
N GLY A 651 -17.29 -22.35 -32.65
CA GLY A 651 -16.48 -23.24 -31.81
C GLY A 651 -15.58 -22.49 -30.79
N PHE A 652 -16.03 -21.34 -30.31
CA PHE A 652 -15.25 -20.52 -29.38
C PHE A 652 -15.18 -21.16 -27.98
N THR A 653 -13.99 -21.09 -27.35
CA THR A 653 -13.76 -21.46 -25.95
C THR A 653 -12.77 -20.48 -25.32
N GLY A 654 -12.85 -20.28 -24.01
CA GLY A 654 -12.01 -19.32 -23.26
C GLY A 654 -12.69 -17.97 -23.04
N ILE A 655 -11.91 -16.98 -22.71
CA ILE A 655 -12.39 -15.63 -22.37
C ILE A 655 -12.57 -14.83 -23.66
N TYR A 656 -13.82 -14.36 -23.87
CA TYR A 656 -14.13 -13.35 -24.87
C TYR A 656 -13.98 -11.97 -24.26
N GLN A 657 -13.25 -11.10 -24.95
CA GLN A 657 -13.14 -9.67 -24.62
C GLN A 657 -13.21 -8.87 -25.92
N ASN A 658 -14.08 -7.87 -25.96
CA ASN A 658 -14.20 -6.98 -27.09
C ASN A 658 -14.66 -5.59 -26.65
N GLN A 659 -14.16 -4.56 -27.33
CA GLN A 659 -14.51 -3.17 -27.14
C GLN A 659 -15.29 -2.68 -28.35
N VAL A 660 -16.48 -2.15 -28.13
CA VAL A 660 -17.35 -1.62 -29.17
C VAL A 660 -17.42 -0.11 -29.05
N ASN A 661 -17.07 0.60 -30.12
CA ASN A 661 -17.24 2.05 -30.19
C ASN A 661 -18.72 2.40 -30.35
N ILE A 662 -19.24 3.19 -29.42
CA ILE A 662 -20.63 3.65 -29.37
C ILE A 662 -20.75 5.18 -29.44
N SER A 663 -19.68 5.90 -29.78
CA SER A 663 -19.64 7.37 -29.83
C SER A 663 -20.65 7.98 -30.80
N SER A 664 -21.03 7.23 -31.84
CA SER A 664 -22.06 7.62 -32.82
C SER A 664 -23.49 7.31 -32.38
N TYR A 665 -23.70 6.58 -31.28
CA TYR A 665 -25.03 6.17 -30.85
C TYR A 665 -25.73 7.31 -30.07
N ALA A 666 -27.04 7.38 -30.18
CA ALA A 666 -27.82 8.33 -29.42
C ALA A 666 -27.80 8.00 -27.92
N ALA A 667 -27.95 9.01 -27.06
CA ALA A 667 -28.19 8.77 -25.65
C ALA A 667 -29.47 7.94 -25.45
N GLY A 668 -29.40 6.87 -24.66
CA GLY A 668 -30.53 5.98 -24.48
C GLY A 668 -30.17 4.62 -23.88
N ILE A 669 -31.17 3.74 -23.86
CA ILE A 669 -31.05 2.37 -23.38
C ILE A 669 -30.73 1.42 -24.54
N TYR A 670 -29.74 0.56 -24.34
CA TYR A 670 -29.30 -0.45 -25.29
C TYR A 670 -29.14 -1.81 -24.55
N PHE A 671 -29.07 -2.87 -25.35
CA PHE A 671 -28.89 -4.23 -24.83
C PHE A 671 -27.76 -4.95 -25.57
N ILE A 672 -26.92 -5.66 -24.81
CA ILE A 672 -26.05 -6.69 -25.32
C ILE A 672 -26.82 -8.02 -25.25
N VAL A 673 -26.97 -8.67 -26.37
CA VAL A 673 -27.55 -10.02 -26.49
C VAL A 673 -26.44 -10.98 -26.87
N LEU A 674 -26.14 -11.92 -25.98
CA LEU A 674 -25.19 -12.98 -26.18
C LEU A 674 -25.95 -14.31 -26.38
N ARG A 675 -25.64 -15.02 -27.45
CA ARG A 675 -26.03 -16.44 -27.64
C ARG A 675 -24.79 -17.31 -27.59
N ALA A 676 -24.82 -18.39 -26.83
CA ALA A 676 -23.77 -19.39 -26.77
C ALA A 676 -24.41 -20.80 -26.82
N GLY A 677 -24.23 -21.49 -27.93
CA GLY A 677 -24.96 -22.74 -28.19
C GLY A 677 -26.48 -22.51 -28.19
N THR A 678 -27.19 -23.23 -27.33
CA THR A 678 -28.65 -23.11 -27.17
C THR A 678 -29.09 -22.03 -26.17
N LYS A 679 -28.15 -21.42 -25.42
CA LYS A 679 -28.43 -20.44 -24.38
C LYS A 679 -28.39 -19.03 -24.93
N SER A 680 -29.23 -18.12 -24.36
CA SER A 680 -29.26 -16.69 -24.71
C SER A 680 -29.29 -15.85 -23.45
N TYR A 681 -28.48 -14.75 -23.44
CA TYR A 681 -28.29 -13.84 -22.32
C TYR A 681 -28.47 -12.42 -22.82
N THR A 682 -29.08 -11.57 -21.98
CA THR A 682 -29.30 -10.16 -22.34
C THR A 682 -28.87 -9.26 -21.18
N LYS A 683 -28.06 -8.26 -21.47
CA LYS A 683 -27.62 -7.26 -20.49
C LYS A 683 -27.92 -5.85 -20.98
N LYS A 684 -28.65 -5.08 -20.16
CA LYS A 684 -28.98 -3.68 -20.43
C LYS A 684 -27.80 -2.77 -20.09
N PHE A 685 -27.53 -1.75 -20.90
CA PHE A 685 -26.67 -0.63 -20.54
C PHE A 685 -27.28 0.72 -20.97
N ILE A 686 -26.75 1.80 -20.43
CA ILE A 686 -27.18 3.17 -20.73
C ILE A 686 -26.04 3.86 -21.48
N CYS A 687 -26.35 4.40 -22.66
CA CYS A 687 -25.45 5.28 -23.40
C CYS A 687 -25.76 6.73 -23.00
N THR A 688 -24.74 7.50 -22.65
CA THR A 688 -24.82 8.95 -22.35
C THR A 688 -23.98 9.73 -23.35
N LYS A 689 -24.29 11.02 -23.51
CA LYS A 689 -23.48 11.92 -24.34
C LYS A 689 -22.65 12.87 -23.52
#